data_42c6e6e987c1bf808cd6ba1d90d60a58
#
_entry.id   42c6e6e987c1bf808cd6ba1d90d60a58
#
_cell.length_a   1.000
_cell.length_b   1.000
_cell.length_c   1.000
_cell.angle_alpha   90.00
_cell.angle_beta   90.00
_cell.angle_gamma   90.00
#
_symmetry.space_group_name_H-M   'P 1'
#
loop_
_entity.id
_entity.type
_entity.pdbx_description
1 polymer ?
#
loop_
_entity_poly.entity_id
_entity_poly.type
_entity_poly.pdbx_seq_one_letter_code
_entity_poly.pdbx_strand_id
1 'polypeptide(L)'
;MKIHHLFWGICLCFSTNILFAQNYQKTSSGIKTTVNAVDIEVQFFAPAVARVIKSPEGVAYEKQSLSVIAKPEKVSFKADIQDNKIVLNTSELSVSVDTGTGIVSYFSKDGKSLLAEKSGMQFIDFDDAGTKTYQVYQPFILDKEEAIYGLGQLQNGKMIQRNMTKNLIQGNVEDVSPFFQSTKGYGVFWDNYSPTLFTDNEVETSFRSEVGDCVDYYFMYGKDADGVIAQVRDLTGQAPMFPLWTYGYWQSKERYKSQEEVVDVVRKYRELGIPLDGIIQDWQYWGHNYLWNAMDFQNPTFNNPQKMMEDVHAMNAHMAISIWSSFGPMTKPYRELDKKGMLFNFTTWPQSGLESWPPNMEYPSGVRVYDAYNPEARDIYWKYLNDGIFKLGMDAWWMDSTEPDHLDWKPEDMDTKTYLGSFRKVRNAYPLMTVGGVYDHQRAVTSDKRVFILTRSGFLGQQRYGANVWSGDVASTWESFRNQIPAGLNFSLCGMPHWNSDIGGFFAGHYNKSWNDDSASKNPLYQELYVRWLQFGTFNPMMRSHGTDVYREIYKFGKKGEPVYDAIEKMIGLRYSLLPYIYSTSWEVSNRQSSFMRALMMDFVDDRKVWDINDEYMFGKSILVAPITHAQYTPEAVVKVSEEEGWNRDGAKKTKTDVAVDFMETKSTNIYLPAGTLWYDFWTNEKHEGGKEITKETTLDVIPLYVKAGSIIPVGPQVQYATEKPWDHLELKVYAGANGNFILYEDEFDNYNYEKGVYTEIPISWNNTSRKLTIGARKGAYEGMLKNRKFTVTLQDGTQKNVDYNGKAISVKF
;
A
#
# COMPACT_ATOMS: atom_id res chain seq x y z
N MET A 1 -103.08 -30.88 10.92
CA MET A 1 -101.96 -30.62 11.83
C MET A 1 -100.62 -31.03 11.15
N LYS A 2 -99.91 -30.11 10.60
CA LYS A 2 -98.58 -30.36 10.00
C LYS A 2 -97.67 -29.27 10.50
N ILE A 3 -96.61 -29.63 11.20
CA ILE A 3 -95.58 -28.77 11.75
C ILE A 3 -94.53 -28.66 10.68
N HIS A 4 -94.25 -27.43 10.27
CA HIS A 4 -93.13 -27.14 9.38
C HIS A 4 -91.88 -26.75 10.23
N HIS A 5 -90.82 -27.48 10.12
CA HIS A 5 -89.53 -27.08 10.61
C HIS A 5 -88.73 -26.28 9.57
N LEU A 6 -88.34 -25.08 9.94
CA LEU A 6 -87.52 -24.20 9.11
C LEU A 6 -86.06 -24.48 9.56
N PHE A 7 -85.18 -24.96 8.62
CA PHE A 7 -83.78 -25.09 8.85
C PHE A 7 -83.01 -23.83 8.35
N TRP A 8 -82.39 -23.14 9.26
CA TRP A 8 -81.41 -22.08 8.93
C TRP A 8 -80.04 -22.69 8.79
N GLY A 9 -79.50 -22.69 7.54
CA GLY A 9 -78.07 -23.06 7.27
C GLY A 9 -77.19 -21.86 7.51
N ILE A 10 -76.36 -21.97 8.55
CA ILE A 10 -75.23 -21.03 8.77
C ILE A 10 -74.10 -21.46 7.85
N CYS A 11 -73.75 -20.68 6.75
CA CYS A 11 -72.54 -20.79 5.98
C CYS A 11 -71.42 -20.17 6.78
N LEU A 12 -70.56 -21.00 7.44
CA LEU A 12 -69.27 -20.56 7.93
C LEU A 12 -68.29 -20.46 6.74
N CYS A 13 -68.01 -19.23 6.29
CA CYS A 13 -66.89 -18.95 5.41
C CYS A 13 -65.58 -19.07 6.25
N PHE A 14 -64.89 -20.21 6.15
CA PHE A 14 -63.48 -20.31 6.57
C PHE A 14 -62.68 -19.51 5.57
N SER A 15 -62.29 -18.27 5.90
CA SER A 15 -61.18 -17.58 5.26
C SER A 15 -59.89 -18.25 5.74
N THR A 16 -59.38 -19.15 4.92
CA THR A 16 -57.98 -19.63 5.04
C THR A 16 -57.07 -18.46 4.76
N ASN A 17 -56.66 -17.77 5.80
CA ASN A 17 -55.45 -16.96 5.73
C ASN A 17 -54.27 -17.90 5.41
N ILE A 18 -53.90 -18.02 4.14
CA ILE A 18 -52.63 -18.58 3.75
C ILE A 18 -51.59 -17.60 4.27
N LEU A 19 -51.04 -17.87 5.46
CA LEU A 19 -49.80 -17.27 5.90
C LEU A 19 -48.76 -17.75 4.89
N PHE A 20 -48.43 -16.90 3.93
CA PHE A 20 -47.16 -17.06 3.17
C PHE A 20 -46.06 -17.05 4.18
N ALA A 21 -45.44 -18.21 4.46
CA ALA A 21 -44.23 -18.27 5.22
C ALA A 21 -43.25 -17.29 4.54
N GLN A 22 -42.80 -16.30 5.28
CA GLN A 22 -41.74 -15.42 4.79
C GLN A 22 -40.54 -16.29 4.41
N ASN A 23 -40.12 -16.28 3.15
CA ASN A 23 -39.00 -17.06 2.65
C ASN A 23 -37.67 -16.56 3.22
N TYR A 24 -37.64 -15.71 4.24
CA TYR A 24 -36.44 -15.20 4.90
C TYR A 24 -36.72 -14.84 6.35
N GLN A 25 -35.66 -14.91 7.16
CA GLN A 25 -35.63 -14.42 8.54
C GLN A 25 -34.94 -13.05 8.56
N LYS A 26 -35.64 -12.03 9.05
CA LYS A 26 -35.04 -10.71 9.28
C LYS A 26 -34.13 -10.75 10.51
N THR A 27 -32.89 -10.21 10.39
CA THR A 27 -31.94 -10.02 11.48
C THR A 27 -31.79 -8.54 11.86
N SER A 28 -30.98 -8.21 12.86
CA SER A 28 -30.68 -6.80 13.23
C SER A 28 -29.95 -6.03 12.14
N SER A 29 -29.14 -6.72 11.32
CA SER A 29 -28.29 -6.13 10.29
C SER A 29 -28.64 -6.53 8.86
N GLY A 30 -29.65 -7.41 8.65
CA GLY A 30 -29.99 -7.89 7.31
C GLY A 30 -31.02 -9.02 7.31
N ILE A 31 -30.75 -10.09 6.55
CA ILE A 31 -31.59 -11.26 6.44
C ILE A 31 -30.81 -12.56 6.41
N LYS A 32 -31.50 -13.67 6.74
CA LYS A 32 -31.07 -15.06 6.46
C LYS A 32 -32.15 -15.75 5.65
N THR A 33 -31.74 -16.55 4.68
CA THR A 33 -32.65 -17.38 3.85
C THR A 33 -31.89 -18.64 3.41
N THR A 34 -32.65 -19.69 3.06
CA THR A 34 -32.06 -20.92 2.49
C THR A 34 -32.63 -21.09 1.08
N VAL A 35 -31.78 -21.28 0.11
CA VAL A 35 -32.13 -21.50 -1.30
C VAL A 35 -31.32 -22.66 -1.86
N ASN A 36 -31.97 -23.70 -2.38
CA ASN A 36 -31.32 -24.86 -3.01
C ASN A 36 -30.25 -25.49 -2.09
N ALA A 37 -30.56 -25.77 -0.82
CA ALA A 37 -29.66 -26.30 0.20
C ALA A 37 -28.41 -25.45 0.47
N VAL A 38 -28.51 -24.14 0.27
CA VAL A 38 -27.49 -23.14 0.63
C VAL A 38 -28.11 -22.12 1.56
N ASP A 39 -27.52 -21.96 2.74
CA ASP A 39 -27.85 -20.88 3.65
C ASP A 39 -27.17 -19.61 3.17
N ILE A 40 -27.95 -18.55 3.03
CA ILE A 40 -27.51 -17.23 2.55
C ILE A 40 -27.80 -16.20 3.63
N GLU A 41 -26.77 -15.48 4.05
CA GLU A 41 -26.90 -14.34 4.93
C GLU A 41 -26.41 -13.08 4.23
N VAL A 42 -27.25 -12.02 4.25
CA VAL A 42 -26.88 -10.67 3.82
C VAL A 42 -26.85 -9.79 5.06
N GLN A 43 -25.70 -9.16 5.32
CA GLN A 43 -25.47 -8.27 6.47
C GLN A 43 -25.06 -6.88 5.98
N PHE A 44 -25.69 -5.81 6.45
CA PHE A 44 -25.23 -4.45 6.21
C PHE A 44 -24.25 -4.02 7.31
N PHE A 45 -23.07 -3.55 6.90
CA PHE A 45 -22.08 -2.92 7.77
C PHE A 45 -22.23 -1.40 7.78
N ALA A 46 -22.70 -0.83 6.67
CA ALA A 46 -23.09 0.56 6.50
C ALA A 46 -24.19 0.63 5.44
N PRO A 47 -24.88 1.76 5.22
CA PRO A 47 -25.90 1.88 4.19
C PRO A 47 -25.45 1.52 2.77
N ALA A 48 -24.16 1.64 2.48
CA ALA A 48 -23.57 1.33 1.19
C ALA A 48 -22.65 0.08 1.20
N VAL A 49 -22.62 -0.69 2.30
CA VAL A 49 -21.74 -1.84 2.47
C VAL A 49 -22.54 -3.07 2.90
N ALA A 50 -22.51 -4.11 2.07
CA ALA A 50 -23.17 -5.38 2.34
C ALA A 50 -22.11 -6.52 2.37
N ARG A 51 -22.18 -7.38 3.38
CA ARG A 51 -21.49 -8.66 3.43
C ARG A 51 -22.45 -9.77 3.03
N VAL A 52 -22.00 -10.69 2.20
CA VAL A 52 -22.72 -11.90 1.83
C VAL A 52 -21.94 -13.11 2.29
N ILE A 53 -22.62 -13.98 3.03
CA ILE A 53 -22.11 -15.27 3.48
C ILE A 53 -22.99 -16.36 2.89
N LYS A 54 -22.38 -17.38 2.29
CA LYS A 54 -23.10 -18.59 1.82
C LYS A 54 -22.38 -19.82 2.34
N SER A 55 -23.15 -20.76 2.88
CA SER A 55 -22.66 -22.06 3.36
C SER A 55 -23.63 -23.17 2.98
N PRO A 56 -23.20 -24.44 2.92
CA PRO A 56 -24.15 -25.55 2.81
C PRO A 56 -25.16 -25.52 3.95
N GLU A 57 -26.43 -25.87 3.64
CA GLU A 57 -27.54 -25.82 4.59
C GLU A 57 -27.22 -26.55 5.90
N GLY A 58 -27.43 -25.87 7.02
CA GLY A 58 -27.22 -26.41 8.36
C GLY A 58 -25.77 -26.47 8.83
N VAL A 59 -24.81 -25.98 8.01
CA VAL A 59 -23.40 -25.84 8.43
C VAL A 59 -23.27 -24.53 9.20
N ALA A 60 -22.98 -24.64 10.51
CA ALA A 60 -22.73 -23.47 11.34
C ALA A 60 -21.47 -22.75 10.87
N TYR A 61 -21.58 -21.45 10.67
CA TYR A 61 -20.47 -20.60 10.26
C TYR A 61 -20.11 -19.65 11.40
N GLU A 62 -18.86 -19.78 11.88
CA GLU A 62 -18.26 -18.91 12.89
C GLU A 62 -16.88 -18.49 12.42
N LYS A 63 -16.80 -17.50 11.50
CA LYS A 63 -15.50 -16.92 11.09
C LYS A 63 -15.39 -15.48 11.58
N GLN A 64 -14.34 -15.22 12.36
CA GLN A 64 -13.88 -13.87 12.61
C GLN A 64 -12.93 -13.46 11.49
N SER A 65 -13.23 -12.34 10.82
CA SER A 65 -12.33 -11.78 9.81
C SER A 65 -11.00 -11.33 10.46
N LEU A 66 -9.89 -11.59 9.80
CA LEU A 66 -8.57 -11.04 10.17
C LEU A 66 -8.39 -9.62 9.64
N SER A 67 -9.00 -9.31 8.51
CA SER A 67 -8.92 -8.03 7.83
C SER A 67 -9.94 -7.02 8.35
N VAL A 68 -11.21 -7.42 8.43
CA VAL A 68 -12.32 -6.54 8.82
C VAL A 68 -12.43 -6.47 10.33
N ILE A 69 -12.26 -5.26 10.87
CA ILE A 69 -12.37 -4.96 12.30
C ILE A 69 -13.69 -4.27 12.67
N ALA A 70 -14.38 -3.70 11.68
CA ALA A 70 -15.70 -3.11 11.89
C ALA A 70 -16.72 -4.18 12.28
N LYS A 71 -17.73 -3.76 13.01
CA LYS A 71 -18.90 -4.59 13.34
C LYS A 71 -20.08 -4.11 12.52
N PRO A 72 -21.04 -5.00 12.17
CA PRO A 72 -22.26 -4.59 11.51
C PRO A 72 -22.95 -3.47 12.30
N GLU A 73 -23.21 -2.35 11.65
CA GLU A 73 -23.96 -1.25 12.25
C GLU A 73 -25.47 -1.56 12.26
N LYS A 74 -26.21 -0.84 13.10
CA LYS A 74 -27.66 -0.84 13.03
C LYS A 74 -28.12 0.00 11.85
N VAL A 75 -28.06 -0.56 10.64
CA VAL A 75 -28.51 0.09 9.41
C VAL A 75 -30.02 0.02 9.29
N SER A 76 -30.69 1.14 8.97
CA SER A 76 -32.08 1.14 8.61
C SER A 76 -32.28 0.58 7.20
N PHE A 77 -32.99 -0.53 7.06
CA PHE A 77 -33.34 -1.12 5.77
C PHE A 77 -34.77 -1.63 5.74
N LYS A 78 -35.33 -1.68 4.52
CA LYS A 78 -36.60 -2.36 4.23
C LYS A 78 -36.30 -3.66 3.52
N ALA A 79 -37.02 -4.72 3.84
CA ALA A 79 -36.90 -6.01 3.15
C ALA A 79 -38.31 -6.42 2.72
N ASP A 80 -38.52 -6.66 1.44
CA ASP A 80 -39.78 -7.04 0.82
C ASP A 80 -39.54 -8.15 -0.21
N ILE A 81 -40.59 -8.93 -0.53
CA ILE A 81 -40.53 -9.90 -1.63
C ILE A 81 -41.19 -9.27 -2.86
N GLN A 82 -40.41 -9.18 -3.95
CA GLN A 82 -40.89 -8.65 -5.23
C GLN A 82 -40.39 -9.60 -6.36
N ASP A 83 -41.30 -10.07 -7.20
CA ASP A 83 -40.96 -10.88 -8.39
C ASP A 83 -39.99 -12.06 -8.10
N ASN A 84 -40.30 -12.87 -7.07
CA ASN A 84 -39.44 -13.97 -6.60
C ASN A 84 -38.03 -13.54 -6.12
N LYS A 85 -37.89 -12.31 -5.68
CA LYS A 85 -36.66 -11.81 -5.07
C LYS A 85 -36.94 -11.21 -3.70
N ILE A 86 -36.02 -11.48 -2.76
CA ILE A 86 -36.00 -10.74 -1.50
C ILE A 86 -35.19 -9.48 -1.78
N VAL A 87 -35.82 -8.31 -1.71
CA VAL A 87 -35.19 -7.01 -2.00
C VAL A 87 -34.97 -6.26 -0.71
N LEU A 88 -33.74 -5.92 -0.44
CA LEU A 88 -33.32 -5.15 0.73
C LEU A 88 -32.88 -3.75 0.28
N ASN A 89 -33.55 -2.73 0.78
CA ASN A 89 -33.27 -1.33 0.44
C ASN A 89 -32.75 -0.56 1.65
N THR A 90 -31.57 0.02 1.53
CA THR A 90 -31.01 1.02 2.45
C THR A 90 -31.19 2.44 1.89
N SER A 91 -30.55 3.45 2.48
CA SER A 91 -30.51 4.80 1.90
C SER A 91 -29.59 4.94 0.67
N GLU A 92 -28.66 4.01 0.46
CA GLU A 92 -27.64 4.10 -0.59
C GLU A 92 -27.67 2.91 -1.58
N LEU A 93 -28.07 1.74 -1.13
CA LEU A 93 -27.93 0.48 -1.86
C LEU A 93 -29.22 -0.32 -1.86
N SER A 94 -29.50 -1.00 -2.98
CA SER A 94 -30.50 -2.05 -3.09
C SER A 94 -29.80 -3.39 -3.36
N VAL A 95 -30.07 -4.40 -2.52
CA VAL A 95 -29.56 -5.76 -2.66
C VAL A 95 -30.74 -6.70 -2.89
N SER A 96 -30.68 -7.53 -3.90
CA SER A 96 -31.69 -8.54 -4.16
C SER A 96 -31.14 -9.95 -4.09
N VAL A 97 -31.88 -10.87 -3.46
CA VAL A 97 -31.58 -12.31 -3.43
C VAL A 97 -32.69 -13.03 -4.17
N ASP A 98 -32.40 -13.69 -5.27
CA ASP A 98 -33.32 -14.49 -6.04
C ASP A 98 -33.73 -15.75 -5.26
N THR A 99 -35.03 -15.97 -5.02
CA THR A 99 -35.50 -17.07 -4.18
C THR A 99 -35.47 -18.43 -4.85
N GLY A 100 -35.25 -18.47 -6.17
CA GLY A 100 -35.17 -19.71 -6.94
C GLY A 100 -33.71 -20.17 -7.17
N THR A 101 -32.78 -19.20 -7.24
CA THR A 101 -31.39 -19.48 -7.60
C THR A 101 -30.38 -19.15 -6.49
N GLY A 102 -30.75 -18.29 -5.53
CA GLY A 102 -29.84 -17.78 -4.51
C GLY A 102 -28.83 -16.72 -5.01
N ILE A 103 -28.99 -16.24 -6.23
CA ILE A 103 -28.14 -15.20 -6.82
C ILE A 103 -28.37 -13.87 -6.14
N VAL A 104 -27.28 -13.21 -5.72
CA VAL A 104 -27.30 -11.87 -5.14
C VAL A 104 -26.94 -10.83 -6.20
N SER A 105 -27.70 -9.73 -6.26
CA SER A 105 -27.46 -8.62 -7.19
C SER A 105 -27.54 -7.28 -6.47
N TYR A 106 -26.75 -6.33 -6.95
CA TYR A 106 -26.54 -5.01 -6.35
C TYR A 106 -26.96 -3.90 -7.30
N PHE A 107 -27.70 -2.94 -6.76
CA PHE A 107 -28.15 -1.77 -7.49
C PHE A 107 -27.90 -0.53 -6.63
N SER A 108 -27.58 0.60 -7.27
CA SER A 108 -27.63 1.89 -6.60
C SER A 108 -29.06 2.27 -6.21
N LYS A 109 -29.22 3.25 -5.35
CA LYS A 109 -30.54 3.73 -4.90
C LYS A 109 -31.47 4.15 -6.05
N ASP A 110 -30.92 4.68 -7.12
CA ASP A 110 -31.60 5.09 -8.34
C ASP A 110 -31.85 3.95 -9.34
N GLY A 111 -31.54 2.72 -8.95
CA GLY A 111 -31.83 1.50 -9.72
C GLY A 111 -30.79 1.14 -10.78
N LYS A 112 -29.65 1.82 -10.83
CA LYS A 112 -28.54 1.45 -11.74
C LYS A 112 -27.94 0.12 -11.30
N SER A 113 -27.86 -0.85 -12.21
CA SER A 113 -27.19 -2.13 -11.94
C SER A 113 -25.69 -1.93 -11.73
N LEU A 114 -25.16 -2.45 -10.63
CA LEU A 114 -23.75 -2.36 -10.26
C LEU A 114 -23.03 -3.70 -10.51
N LEU A 115 -23.47 -4.77 -9.83
CA LEU A 115 -22.87 -6.09 -9.91
C LEU A 115 -23.95 -7.16 -9.71
N ALA A 116 -23.76 -8.32 -10.33
CA ALA A 116 -24.54 -9.51 -10.03
C ALA A 116 -23.62 -10.73 -9.87
N GLU A 117 -23.97 -11.60 -8.94
CA GLU A 117 -23.42 -12.95 -8.96
C GLU A 117 -23.86 -13.69 -10.21
N LYS A 118 -23.05 -14.67 -10.65
CA LYS A 118 -23.42 -15.62 -11.69
C LYS A 118 -23.79 -16.95 -11.05
N SER A 119 -24.64 -17.71 -11.71
CA SER A 119 -24.94 -19.10 -11.33
C SER A 119 -23.67 -19.97 -11.43
N GLY A 120 -23.61 -21.02 -10.60
CA GLY A 120 -22.50 -21.97 -10.63
C GLY A 120 -21.53 -21.85 -9.46
N MET A 121 -21.91 -21.13 -8.39
CA MET A 121 -21.23 -21.20 -7.09
C MET A 121 -21.05 -22.66 -6.66
N GLN A 122 -19.89 -23.00 -6.06
CA GLN A 122 -19.55 -24.36 -5.67
C GLN A 122 -18.95 -24.45 -4.27
N PHE A 123 -19.31 -25.51 -3.57
CA PHE A 123 -18.61 -26.08 -2.43
C PHE A 123 -18.10 -27.44 -2.84
N ILE A 124 -16.78 -27.62 -3.00
CA ILE A 124 -16.18 -28.90 -3.37
C ILE A 124 -15.49 -29.45 -2.14
N ASP A 125 -15.91 -30.66 -1.71
CA ASP A 125 -15.32 -31.33 -0.55
C ASP A 125 -13.79 -31.34 -0.64
N PHE A 126 -13.13 -30.93 0.42
CA PHE A 126 -11.68 -30.86 0.54
C PHE A 126 -11.22 -31.34 1.91
N ASP A 127 -10.13 -32.09 1.95
CA ASP A 127 -9.46 -32.47 3.20
C ASP A 127 -8.24 -31.56 3.39
N ASP A 128 -8.32 -30.64 4.35
CA ASP A 128 -7.25 -29.70 4.67
C ASP A 128 -6.50 -30.23 5.91
N ALA A 129 -5.40 -30.94 5.69
CA ALA A 129 -4.56 -31.53 6.74
C ALA A 129 -5.35 -32.36 7.77
N GLY A 130 -6.30 -33.19 7.30
CA GLY A 130 -7.18 -34.01 8.11
C GLY A 130 -8.45 -33.30 8.63
N THR A 131 -8.68 -32.04 8.26
CA THR A 131 -9.91 -31.30 8.55
C THR A 131 -10.79 -31.23 7.32
N LYS A 132 -12.03 -31.74 7.44
CA LYS A 132 -13.01 -31.65 6.35
C LYS A 132 -13.48 -30.23 6.19
N THR A 133 -13.37 -29.70 4.98
CA THR A 133 -13.76 -28.35 4.58
C THR A 133 -14.12 -28.34 3.08
N TYR A 134 -14.10 -27.19 2.43
CA TYR A 134 -14.42 -27.05 1.01
C TYR A 134 -13.35 -26.24 0.29
N GLN A 135 -13.20 -26.49 -1.01
CA GLN A 135 -12.80 -25.43 -1.94
C GLN A 135 -14.05 -24.61 -2.24
N VAL A 136 -13.93 -23.31 -2.18
CA VAL A 136 -15.08 -22.40 -2.37
C VAL A 136 -14.91 -21.57 -3.64
N TYR A 137 -15.98 -21.47 -4.42
CA TYR A 137 -15.98 -20.78 -5.70
C TYR A 137 -17.22 -19.92 -5.86
N GLN A 138 -17.03 -18.65 -6.23
CA GLN A 138 -18.12 -17.72 -6.52
C GLN A 138 -17.82 -16.92 -7.79
N PRO A 139 -18.59 -17.08 -8.85
CA PRO A 139 -18.51 -16.26 -10.05
C PRO A 139 -19.44 -15.06 -10.00
N PHE A 140 -19.05 -14.00 -10.71
CA PHE A 140 -19.78 -12.75 -10.91
C PHE A 140 -19.89 -12.41 -12.40
N ILE A 141 -20.81 -11.56 -12.76
CA ILE A 141 -20.97 -10.98 -14.09
C ILE A 141 -20.64 -9.49 -14.01
N LEU A 142 -19.57 -9.10 -14.68
CA LEU A 142 -19.20 -7.71 -14.86
C LEU A 142 -19.67 -7.20 -16.22
N ASP A 143 -19.90 -5.91 -16.32
CA ASP A 143 -20.20 -5.25 -17.58
C ASP A 143 -18.95 -5.30 -18.49
N LYS A 144 -19.16 -5.47 -19.78
CA LYS A 144 -18.07 -5.51 -20.77
C LYS A 144 -17.31 -4.19 -20.86
N GLU A 145 -17.97 -3.09 -20.57
CA GLU A 145 -17.43 -1.73 -20.69
C GLU A 145 -16.78 -1.23 -19.41
N GLU A 146 -16.82 -2.01 -18.31
CA GLU A 146 -16.22 -1.59 -17.05
C GLU A 146 -14.79 -2.09 -16.93
N ALA A 147 -13.93 -1.28 -16.34
CA ALA A 147 -12.60 -1.68 -15.92
C ALA A 147 -12.58 -1.99 -14.42
N ILE A 148 -11.73 -2.93 -14.02
CA ILE A 148 -11.45 -3.23 -12.63
C ILE A 148 -9.97 -3.11 -12.34
N TYR A 149 -9.66 -2.75 -11.09
CA TYR A 149 -8.33 -2.47 -10.58
C TYR A 149 -8.16 -3.09 -9.20
N GLY A 150 -6.91 -3.32 -8.76
CA GLY A 150 -6.64 -3.86 -7.44
C GLY A 150 -5.88 -5.17 -7.50
N LEU A 151 -6.31 -6.16 -6.71
CA LEU A 151 -5.68 -7.47 -6.50
C LEU A 151 -4.31 -7.43 -5.78
N GLY A 152 -3.88 -6.25 -5.32
CA GLY A 152 -2.57 -6.03 -4.69
C GLY A 152 -1.56 -5.37 -5.63
N GLN A 153 -0.27 -5.62 -5.41
CA GLN A 153 0.80 -5.24 -6.34
C GLN A 153 1.21 -6.44 -7.19
N LEU A 154 0.83 -6.43 -8.46
CA LEU A 154 1.20 -7.47 -9.42
C LEU A 154 2.24 -6.91 -10.39
N GLN A 155 3.33 -7.65 -10.63
CA GLN A 155 4.41 -7.25 -11.55
C GLN A 155 4.07 -7.54 -13.02
N ASN A 156 2.80 -7.39 -13.40
CA ASN A 156 2.29 -7.74 -14.74
C ASN A 156 2.25 -6.56 -15.74
N GLY A 157 2.66 -5.36 -15.30
CA GLY A 157 2.68 -4.15 -16.11
C GLY A 157 1.30 -3.60 -16.53
N LYS A 158 0.20 -4.15 -16.01
CA LYS A 158 -1.17 -3.79 -16.38
C LYS A 158 -1.79 -2.85 -15.35
N MET A 159 -2.49 -1.83 -15.84
CA MET A 159 -3.35 -1.01 -14.99
C MET A 159 -4.71 -1.69 -14.79
N ILE A 160 -5.38 -2.06 -15.87
CA ILE A 160 -6.68 -2.75 -15.85
C ILE A 160 -6.47 -4.24 -15.62
N GLN A 161 -7.11 -4.79 -14.58
CA GLN A 161 -7.01 -6.21 -14.20
C GLN A 161 -8.17 -7.04 -14.81
N ARG A 162 -8.41 -6.88 -16.12
CA ARG A 162 -9.39 -7.63 -16.89
C ARG A 162 -8.69 -8.67 -17.78
N ASN A 163 -9.45 -9.69 -18.18
CA ASN A 163 -9.01 -10.75 -19.10
C ASN A 163 -7.70 -11.42 -18.64
N MET A 164 -7.71 -11.93 -17.43
CA MET A 164 -6.56 -12.58 -16.81
C MET A 164 -6.96 -13.70 -15.86
N THR A 165 -6.03 -14.60 -15.63
CA THR A 165 -6.09 -15.60 -14.56
C THR A 165 -4.84 -15.45 -13.72
N LYS A 166 -5.00 -15.31 -12.41
CA LYS A 166 -3.90 -15.14 -11.47
C LYS A 166 -4.16 -15.95 -10.21
N ASN A 167 -3.16 -16.72 -9.81
CA ASN A 167 -3.17 -17.35 -8.51
C ASN A 167 -2.68 -16.31 -7.47
N LEU A 168 -3.56 -15.91 -6.57
CA LEU A 168 -3.29 -14.93 -5.53
C LEU A 168 -2.63 -15.64 -4.34
N ILE A 169 -1.30 -15.62 -4.33
CA ILE A 169 -0.45 -16.15 -3.26
C ILE A 169 0.63 -15.11 -2.97
N GLN A 170 0.88 -14.82 -1.70
CA GLN A 170 1.96 -13.92 -1.29
C GLN A 170 3.32 -14.42 -1.76
N GLY A 171 4.14 -13.53 -2.29
CA GLY A 171 5.49 -13.82 -2.77
C GLY A 171 6.42 -12.61 -2.61
N ASN A 172 7.71 -12.77 -2.90
CA ASN A 172 8.71 -11.73 -2.71
C ASN A 172 8.37 -10.43 -3.46
N VAL A 173 8.04 -10.52 -4.74
CA VAL A 173 7.81 -9.34 -5.61
C VAL A 173 6.33 -9.06 -5.89
N GLU A 174 5.44 -9.84 -5.33
CA GLU A 174 3.99 -9.70 -5.53
C GLU A 174 3.24 -9.84 -4.21
N ASP A 175 2.53 -8.80 -3.81
CA ASP A 175 1.57 -8.86 -2.71
C ASP A 175 0.18 -9.00 -3.25
N VAL A 176 -0.58 -9.89 -2.67
CA VAL A 176 -1.93 -10.17 -3.13
C VAL A 176 -2.97 -9.79 -2.10
N SER A 177 -4.01 -9.14 -2.60
CA SER A 177 -5.23 -8.89 -1.83
C SER A 177 -6.42 -9.27 -2.71
N PRO A 178 -7.28 -10.20 -2.28
CA PRO A 178 -8.43 -10.61 -3.10
C PRO A 178 -9.53 -9.56 -3.06
N PHE A 179 -9.19 -8.38 -3.56
CA PHE A 179 -10.02 -7.19 -3.64
C PHE A 179 -9.88 -6.55 -5.01
N PHE A 180 -10.99 -6.15 -5.59
CA PHE A 180 -10.98 -5.25 -6.75
C PHE A 180 -12.02 -4.13 -6.59
N GLN A 181 -11.77 -3.01 -7.28
CA GLN A 181 -12.76 -1.95 -7.47
C GLN A 181 -12.99 -1.64 -8.94
N SER A 182 -14.19 -1.17 -9.25
CA SER A 182 -14.70 -0.93 -10.60
C SER A 182 -14.86 0.57 -10.89
N THR A 183 -14.69 0.93 -12.18
CA THR A 183 -15.05 2.25 -12.71
C THR A 183 -16.53 2.62 -12.50
N LYS A 184 -17.38 1.68 -12.10
CA LYS A 184 -18.77 1.95 -11.66
C LYS A 184 -18.87 2.46 -10.21
N GLY A 185 -17.74 2.62 -9.52
CA GLY A 185 -17.67 3.14 -8.15
C GLY A 185 -18.07 2.14 -7.09
N TYR A 186 -17.85 0.85 -7.30
CA TYR A 186 -17.99 -0.18 -6.28
C TYR A 186 -16.70 -1.00 -6.12
N GLY A 187 -16.57 -1.68 -4.98
CA GLY A 187 -15.52 -2.64 -4.69
C GLY A 187 -16.07 -3.96 -4.17
N VAL A 188 -15.30 -5.02 -4.38
CA VAL A 188 -15.57 -6.36 -3.86
C VAL A 188 -14.34 -6.85 -3.11
N PHE A 189 -14.50 -7.21 -1.85
CA PHE A 189 -13.48 -7.87 -1.04
C PHE A 189 -13.91 -9.31 -0.77
N TRP A 190 -13.13 -10.26 -1.25
CA TRP A 190 -13.27 -11.68 -0.99
C TRP A 190 -12.51 -12.02 0.29
N ASP A 191 -13.22 -12.23 1.40
CA ASP A 191 -12.63 -12.42 2.72
C ASP A 191 -12.22 -13.89 2.95
N ASN A 192 -11.19 -14.30 2.25
CA ASN A 192 -10.56 -15.61 2.37
C ASN A 192 -9.03 -15.48 2.31
N TYR A 193 -8.30 -16.22 3.12
CA TYR A 193 -6.85 -16.10 3.31
C TYR A 193 -6.05 -17.25 2.69
N SER A 194 -6.73 -18.23 2.16
CA SER A 194 -6.13 -19.35 1.42
C SER A 194 -5.66 -18.88 0.05
N PRO A 195 -4.72 -19.59 -0.60
CA PRO A 195 -4.43 -19.37 -2.00
C PRO A 195 -5.71 -19.33 -2.82
N THR A 196 -5.87 -18.29 -3.63
CA THR A 196 -7.11 -17.98 -4.33
C THR A 196 -6.86 -17.73 -5.81
N LEU A 197 -7.47 -18.54 -6.67
CA LEU A 197 -7.45 -18.30 -8.10
C LEU A 197 -8.47 -17.22 -8.45
N PHE A 198 -7.99 -16.09 -8.94
CA PHE A 198 -8.79 -15.07 -9.58
C PHE A 198 -8.82 -15.31 -11.08
N THR A 199 -10.01 -15.30 -11.68
CA THR A 199 -10.19 -15.41 -13.13
C THR A 199 -11.15 -14.32 -13.60
N ASP A 200 -10.77 -13.58 -14.62
CA ASP A 200 -11.63 -12.68 -15.36
C ASP A 200 -11.53 -12.95 -16.86
N ASN A 201 -12.65 -13.16 -17.51
CA ASN A 201 -12.75 -13.41 -18.95
C ASN A 201 -14.14 -12.96 -19.46
N GLU A 202 -14.45 -13.22 -20.72
CA GLU A 202 -15.75 -12.85 -21.34
C GLU A 202 -16.96 -13.53 -20.70
N VAL A 203 -16.74 -14.60 -19.93
CA VAL A 203 -17.83 -15.42 -19.36
C VAL A 203 -18.10 -15.05 -17.92
N GLU A 204 -17.05 -14.75 -17.15
CA GLU A 204 -17.17 -14.50 -15.71
C GLU A 204 -15.95 -13.80 -15.13
N THR A 205 -16.17 -13.16 -13.97
CA THR A 205 -15.13 -12.78 -13.02
C THR A 205 -15.33 -13.62 -11.76
N SER A 206 -14.32 -14.34 -11.28
CA SER A 206 -14.52 -15.29 -10.20
C SER A 206 -13.34 -15.37 -9.23
N PHE A 207 -13.66 -15.76 -7.99
CA PHE A 207 -12.70 -16.19 -6.98
C PHE A 207 -12.93 -17.67 -6.67
N ARG A 208 -11.82 -18.42 -6.61
CA ARG A 208 -11.78 -19.82 -6.17
C ARG A 208 -10.67 -19.99 -5.14
N SER A 209 -11.04 -20.20 -3.89
CA SER A 209 -10.08 -20.45 -2.80
C SER A 209 -9.88 -21.94 -2.56
N GLU A 210 -8.63 -22.34 -2.23
CA GLU A 210 -8.30 -23.75 -1.95
C GLU A 210 -8.97 -24.28 -0.69
N VAL A 211 -9.16 -23.40 0.32
CA VAL A 211 -9.80 -23.76 1.58
C VAL A 211 -10.76 -22.65 2.01
N GLY A 212 -11.98 -23.05 2.36
CA GLY A 212 -12.97 -22.15 2.94
C GLY A 212 -14.18 -22.89 3.50
N ASP A 213 -14.67 -22.45 4.64
CA ASP A 213 -15.87 -23.03 5.26
C ASP A 213 -17.16 -22.44 4.67
N CYS A 214 -17.03 -21.35 3.93
CA CYS A 214 -18.13 -20.62 3.30
C CYS A 214 -17.60 -19.72 2.16
N VAL A 215 -18.50 -19.28 1.28
CA VAL A 215 -18.32 -18.06 0.48
C VAL A 215 -18.55 -16.87 1.39
N ASP A 216 -17.61 -15.92 1.42
CA ASP A 216 -17.67 -14.73 2.27
C ASP A 216 -17.05 -13.54 1.55
N TYR A 217 -17.87 -12.55 1.21
CA TYR A 217 -17.38 -11.35 0.56
C TYR A 217 -18.14 -10.10 0.96
N TYR A 218 -17.49 -8.96 0.82
CA TYR A 218 -18.04 -7.63 1.05
C TYR A 218 -18.22 -6.91 -0.28
N PHE A 219 -19.39 -6.34 -0.49
CA PHE A 219 -19.69 -5.41 -1.56
C PHE A 219 -19.77 -4.00 -0.99
N MET A 220 -19.05 -3.05 -1.61
CA MET A 220 -18.95 -1.66 -1.16
C MET A 220 -19.30 -0.71 -2.30
N TYR A 221 -20.29 0.17 -2.12
CA TYR A 221 -20.65 1.19 -3.11
C TYR A 221 -20.15 2.56 -2.69
N GLY A 222 -18.99 2.99 -3.23
CA GLY A 222 -18.36 4.28 -2.93
C GLY A 222 -18.79 5.42 -3.83
N LYS A 223 -19.44 5.13 -4.95
CA LYS A 223 -19.80 6.05 -6.06
C LYS A 223 -18.61 6.45 -6.93
N ASP A 224 -17.42 6.54 -6.35
CA ASP A 224 -16.13 6.77 -7.01
C ASP A 224 -15.02 5.98 -6.28
N ALA A 225 -13.81 6.06 -6.77
CA ALA A 225 -12.69 5.30 -6.22
C ALA A 225 -12.30 5.73 -4.80
N ASP A 226 -12.33 7.03 -4.50
CA ASP A 226 -12.06 7.55 -3.15
C ASP A 226 -13.12 7.06 -2.15
N GLY A 227 -14.40 7.03 -2.56
CA GLY A 227 -15.49 6.52 -1.74
C GLY A 227 -15.38 5.00 -1.47
N VAL A 228 -14.91 4.21 -2.44
CA VAL A 228 -14.62 2.79 -2.23
C VAL A 228 -13.46 2.61 -1.24
N ILE A 229 -12.37 3.35 -1.41
CA ILE A 229 -11.23 3.34 -0.48
C ILE A 229 -11.66 3.74 0.93
N ALA A 230 -12.54 4.74 1.06
CA ALA A 230 -13.10 5.15 2.33
C ALA A 230 -13.80 3.99 3.04
N GLN A 231 -14.65 3.28 2.33
CA GLN A 231 -15.39 2.14 2.89
C GLN A 231 -14.49 0.95 3.22
N VAL A 232 -13.47 0.69 2.39
CA VAL A 232 -12.43 -0.31 2.71
C VAL A 232 -11.77 0.00 4.05
N ARG A 233 -11.39 1.26 4.27
CA ARG A 233 -10.72 1.67 5.51
C ARG A 233 -11.67 1.75 6.70
N ASP A 234 -12.93 2.11 6.49
CA ASP A 234 -13.97 2.03 7.53
C ASP A 234 -14.19 0.58 7.99
N LEU A 235 -14.13 -0.38 7.08
CA LEU A 235 -14.20 -1.80 7.41
C LEU A 235 -12.94 -2.33 8.09
N THR A 236 -11.76 -1.97 7.56
CA THR A 236 -10.49 -2.64 7.87
C THR A 236 -9.53 -1.81 8.73
N GLY A 237 -9.89 -0.57 9.05
CA GLY A 237 -9.11 0.36 9.86
C GLY A 237 -8.39 1.43 9.03
N GLN A 238 -8.25 2.61 9.63
CA GLN A 238 -7.60 3.77 9.03
C GLN A 238 -6.08 3.63 9.04
N ALA A 239 -5.41 4.24 8.05
CA ALA A 239 -3.96 4.38 8.05
C ALA A 239 -3.55 5.48 9.05
N PRO A 240 -2.65 5.22 10.01
CA PRO A 240 -2.16 6.25 10.92
C PRO A 240 -1.25 7.26 10.21
N MET A 241 -1.10 8.45 10.80
CA MET A 241 -0.07 9.39 10.38
C MET A 241 1.33 8.82 10.65
N PHE A 242 2.19 8.88 9.65
CA PHE A 242 3.61 8.58 9.84
C PHE A 242 4.36 9.80 10.42
N PRO A 243 5.52 9.61 11.05
CA PRO A 243 6.40 10.72 11.41
C PRO A 243 6.82 11.53 10.18
N LEU A 244 6.99 12.85 10.32
CA LEU A 244 7.37 13.73 9.20
C LEU A 244 8.67 13.27 8.51
N TRP A 245 9.66 12.87 9.29
CA TRP A 245 10.97 12.43 8.79
C TRP A 245 10.92 11.20 7.88
N THR A 246 9.88 10.37 7.97
CA THR A 246 9.71 9.21 7.09
C THR A 246 9.43 9.59 5.64
N TYR A 247 8.93 10.80 5.41
CA TYR A 247 8.70 11.36 4.08
C TYR A 247 9.94 12.03 3.47
N GLY A 248 11.04 12.15 4.20
CA GLY A 248 12.35 12.55 3.68
C GLY A 248 13.02 11.46 2.84
N TYR A 249 14.30 11.62 2.57
CA TYR A 249 15.09 10.65 1.81
C TYR A 249 15.73 9.62 2.73
N TRP A 250 15.72 8.35 2.29
CA TRP A 250 16.30 7.22 2.98
C TRP A 250 17.41 6.59 2.16
N GLN A 251 18.57 6.38 2.80
CA GLN A 251 19.68 5.62 2.22
C GLN A 251 19.73 4.22 2.82
N SER A 252 19.86 3.24 1.97
CA SER A 252 19.93 1.83 2.34
C SER A 252 20.80 1.06 1.36
N LYS A 253 21.30 -0.09 1.81
CA LYS A 253 22.04 -1.06 1.01
C LYS A 253 21.87 -2.46 1.59
N GLU A 254 21.82 -3.47 0.77
CA GLU A 254 22.10 -4.85 1.15
C GLU A 254 23.60 -5.12 1.03
N ARG A 255 24.40 -5.02 2.08
CA ARG A 255 24.20 -4.40 3.41
C ARG A 255 25.42 -3.61 3.81
N TYR A 256 25.31 -2.72 4.76
CA TYR A 256 26.47 -2.13 5.43
C TYR A 256 27.10 -3.17 6.36
N LYS A 257 28.45 -3.22 6.39
CA LYS A 257 29.19 -4.31 7.01
C LYS A 257 29.70 -3.99 8.42
N SER A 258 29.58 -2.74 8.84
CA SER A 258 29.96 -2.31 10.18
C SER A 258 29.17 -1.09 10.65
N GLN A 259 29.15 -0.87 11.96
CA GLN A 259 28.55 0.31 12.57
C GLN A 259 29.23 1.61 12.10
N GLU A 260 30.54 1.59 11.84
CA GLU A 260 31.29 2.74 11.34
C GLU A 260 30.84 3.10 9.93
N GLU A 261 30.62 2.10 9.06
CA GLU A 261 30.12 2.33 7.70
C GLU A 261 28.75 3.02 7.72
N VAL A 262 27.83 2.58 8.58
CA VAL A 262 26.51 3.19 8.75
C VAL A 262 26.61 4.67 9.13
N VAL A 263 27.42 4.96 10.15
CA VAL A 263 27.62 6.33 10.67
C VAL A 263 28.33 7.20 9.61
N ASP A 264 29.31 6.65 8.89
CA ASP A 264 30.06 7.38 7.86
C ASP A 264 29.18 7.78 6.67
N VAL A 265 28.22 6.96 6.27
CA VAL A 265 27.27 7.32 5.22
C VAL A 265 26.47 8.55 5.63
N VAL A 266 25.90 8.58 6.82
CA VAL A 266 25.14 9.75 7.32
C VAL A 266 26.03 10.99 7.39
N ARG A 267 27.24 10.84 7.96
CA ARG A 267 28.23 11.92 8.04
C ARG A 267 28.55 12.49 6.66
N LYS A 268 28.72 11.64 5.67
CA LYS A 268 29.07 12.05 4.31
C LYS A 268 27.93 12.85 3.64
N TYR A 269 26.69 12.47 3.84
CA TYR A 269 25.53 13.25 3.37
C TYR A 269 25.49 14.64 4.02
N ARG A 270 25.74 14.74 5.34
CA ARG A 270 25.82 16.03 6.05
C ARG A 270 26.98 16.91 5.54
N GLU A 271 28.17 16.33 5.31
CA GLU A 271 29.34 17.05 4.75
C GLU A 271 29.06 17.60 3.34
N LEU A 272 28.32 16.85 2.52
CA LEU A 272 27.94 17.26 1.17
C LEU A 272 26.77 18.26 1.15
N GLY A 273 26.09 18.47 2.27
CA GLY A 273 24.87 19.29 2.35
C GLY A 273 23.68 18.67 1.62
N ILE A 274 23.71 17.35 1.38
CA ILE A 274 22.59 16.63 0.74
C ILE A 274 21.62 16.17 1.81
N PRO A 275 20.30 16.46 1.65
CA PRO A 275 19.31 16.06 2.62
C PRO A 275 19.20 14.55 2.81
N LEU A 276 19.04 14.12 4.08
CA LEU A 276 18.88 12.72 4.47
C LEU A 276 18.16 12.67 5.82
N ASP A 277 17.08 11.90 5.94
CA ASP A 277 16.41 11.64 7.22
C ASP A 277 16.64 10.24 7.75
N GLY A 278 16.76 9.23 6.88
CA GLY A 278 16.84 7.85 7.32
C GLY A 278 18.02 7.08 6.76
N ILE A 279 18.61 6.22 7.61
CA ILE A 279 19.57 5.19 7.23
C ILE A 279 19.04 3.82 7.65
N ILE A 280 19.22 2.80 6.83
CA ILE A 280 18.73 1.45 7.14
C ILE A 280 19.92 0.51 7.27
N GLN A 281 20.01 -0.20 8.39
CA GLN A 281 20.87 -1.37 8.55
C GLN A 281 20.08 -2.63 8.17
N ASP A 282 20.58 -3.32 7.18
CA ASP A 282 20.09 -4.62 6.74
C ASP A 282 20.63 -5.76 7.62
N TRP A 283 20.47 -6.99 7.19
CA TRP A 283 20.79 -8.21 7.92
C TRP A 283 22.28 -8.38 8.32
N GLN A 284 22.62 -9.45 9.02
CA GLN A 284 23.94 -9.82 9.54
C GLN A 284 24.51 -8.95 10.69
N TYR A 285 23.83 -7.98 11.23
CA TYR A 285 24.25 -7.36 12.49
C TYR A 285 24.23 -8.35 13.68
N TRP A 286 23.46 -9.45 13.53
CA TRP A 286 23.42 -10.60 14.44
C TRP A 286 24.57 -11.59 14.25
N GLY A 287 25.38 -11.49 13.19
CA GLY A 287 26.48 -12.38 12.86
C GLY A 287 26.13 -13.49 11.87
N HIS A 288 26.28 -14.74 12.29
CA HIS A 288 26.14 -15.90 11.40
C HIS A 288 24.68 -16.32 11.14
N ASN A 289 24.46 -17.13 10.08
CA ASN A 289 23.12 -17.57 9.69
C ASN A 289 22.40 -18.44 10.74
N TYR A 290 23.12 -19.21 11.56
CA TYR A 290 22.51 -19.92 12.68
C TYR A 290 22.01 -18.99 13.81
N LEU A 291 22.42 -17.70 13.78
CA LEU A 291 21.94 -16.62 14.63
C LEU A 291 20.92 -15.73 13.90
N TRP A 292 20.40 -16.20 12.79
CA TRP A 292 19.47 -15.45 11.95
C TRP A 292 18.40 -14.76 12.77
N ASN A 293 18.28 -13.46 12.63
CA ASN A 293 17.31 -12.63 13.34
C ASN A 293 17.35 -12.80 14.87
N ALA A 294 18.57 -12.84 15.44
CA ALA A 294 18.75 -13.03 16.89
C ALA A 294 18.09 -11.94 17.75
N MET A 295 17.67 -10.82 17.14
CA MET A 295 17.19 -9.62 17.81
C MET A 295 18.20 -9.05 18.81
N ASP A 296 19.46 -9.16 18.42
CA ASP A 296 20.63 -8.78 19.23
C ASP A 296 21.82 -8.55 18.30
N PHE A 297 22.74 -7.65 18.69
CA PHE A 297 23.95 -7.30 17.93
C PHE A 297 25.09 -8.24 18.36
N GLN A 298 25.25 -9.34 17.63
CA GLN A 298 26.28 -10.35 17.94
C GLN A 298 27.43 -10.36 16.92
N ASN A 299 27.34 -9.54 15.86
CA ASN A 299 28.43 -9.36 14.93
C ASN A 299 29.50 -8.43 15.55
N PRO A 300 30.79 -8.86 15.59
CA PRO A 300 31.86 -8.03 16.17
C PRO A 300 32.03 -6.64 15.53
N THR A 301 31.61 -6.46 14.27
CA THR A 301 31.66 -5.16 13.57
C THR A 301 30.52 -4.22 13.97
N PHE A 302 29.60 -4.66 14.82
CA PHE A 302 28.52 -3.89 15.44
C PHE A 302 28.60 -3.98 16.97
N ASN A 303 29.81 -3.83 17.51
CA ASN A 303 30.11 -4.10 18.93
C ASN A 303 29.63 -3.02 19.90
N ASN A 304 29.21 -1.87 19.41
CA ASN A 304 28.64 -0.80 20.23
C ASN A 304 27.39 -0.17 19.56
N PRO A 305 26.28 -0.91 19.46
CA PRO A 305 25.07 -0.45 18.79
C PRO A 305 24.45 0.79 19.45
N GLN A 306 24.60 0.96 20.78
CA GLN A 306 24.16 2.16 21.48
C GLN A 306 24.87 3.41 20.94
N LYS A 307 26.20 3.35 20.80
CA LYS A 307 27.00 4.44 20.24
C LYS A 307 26.63 4.74 18.77
N MET A 308 26.40 3.70 17.97
CA MET A 308 25.94 3.85 16.59
C MET A 308 24.62 4.65 16.52
N MET A 309 23.65 4.31 17.36
CA MET A 309 22.37 5.04 17.44
C MET A 309 22.56 6.49 17.86
N GLU A 310 23.35 6.71 18.92
CA GLU A 310 23.68 8.06 19.42
C GLU A 310 24.35 8.92 18.35
N ASP A 311 25.31 8.37 17.59
CA ASP A 311 26.01 9.08 16.53
C ASP A 311 25.09 9.42 15.34
N VAL A 312 24.20 8.52 14.94
CA VAL A 312 23.18 8.78 13.91
C VAL A 312 22.22 9.87 14.36
N HIS A 313 21.68 9.77 15.58
CA HIS A 313 20.76 10.76 16.14
C HIS A 313 21.44 12.13 16.35
N ALA A 314 22.70 12.18 16.74
CA ALA A 314 23.45 13.43 16.88
C ALA A 314 23.60 14.19 15.55
N MET A 315 23.47 13.49 14.42
CA MET A 315 23.42 14.08 13.08
C MET A 315 21.99 14.37 12.60
N ASN A 316 20.99 14.31 13.48
CA ASN A 316 19.56 14.47 13.15
C ASN A 316 19.12 13.54 12.01
N ALA A 317 19.54 12.30 12.06
CA ALA A 317 19.06 11.22 11.20
C ALA A 317 18.40 10.13 12.05
N HIS A 318 17.54 9.35 11.43
CA HIS A 318 16.82 8.23 12.04
C HIS A 318 17.31 6.91 11.49
N MET A 319 17.12 5.84 12.26
CA MET A 319 17.60 4.52 11.87
C MET A 319 16.48 3.50 11.84
N ALA A 320 16.41 2.74 10.76
CA ALA A 320 15.63 1.51 10.68
C ALA A 320 16.57 0.29 10.62
N ILE A 321 16.07 -0.86 11.06
CA ILE A 321 16.84 -2.09 11.05
C ILE A 321 16.00 -3.26 10.54
N SER A 322 16.65 -4.13 9.76
CA SER A 322 16.04 -5.35 9.24
C SER A 322 15.71 -6.33 10.36
N ILE A 323 14.47 -6.77 10.40
CA ILE A 323 13.96 -7.86 11.25
C ILE A 323 13.13 -8.80 10.40
N TRP A 324 13.17 -10.08 10.75
CA TRP A 324 12.56 -11.15 9.96
C TRP A 324 11.44 -11.86 10.72
N SER A 325 10.58 -12.55 10.01
CA SER A 325 9.57 -13.43 10.61
C SER A 325 10.09 -14.84 10.92
N SER A 326 11.38 -15.06 10.72
CA SER A 326 12.05 -16.36 10.92
C SER A 326 13.26 -16.23 11.81
N PHE A 327 13.65 -17.35 12.44
CA PHE A 327 14.74 -17.37 13.40
C PHE A 327 15.69 -18.52 13.15
N GLY A 328 16.99 -18.29 13.36
CA GLY A 328 18.04 -19.30 13.35
C GLY A 328 18.03 -20.15 14.63
N PRO A 329 18.45 -21.42 14.55
CA PRO A 329 18.29 -22.39 15.64
C PRO A 329 19.11 -22.09 16.89
N MET A 330 20.15 -21.24 16.80
CA MET A 330 20.98 -20.85 17.94
C MET A 330 20.42 -19.63 18.69
N THR A 331 19.38 -18.98 18.19
CA THR A 331 18.82 -17.77 18.80
C THR A 331 17.96 -18.08 20.02
N LYS A 332 17.88 -17.13 20.94
CA LYS A 332 17.00 -17.24 22.13
C LYS A 332 15.51 -17.30 21.73
N PRO A 333 15.02 -16.43 20.81
CA PRO A 333 13.63 -16.49 20.36
C PRO A 333 13.28 -17.83 19.73
N TYR A 334 14.13 -18.41 18.84
CA TYR A 334 13.89 -19.73 18.28
C TYR A 334 13.65 -20.78 19.38
N ARG A 335 14.56 -20.87 20.36
CA ARG A 335 14.50 -21.89 21.41
C ARG A 335 13.26 -21.76 22.31
N GLU A 336 12.83 -20.54 22.58
CA GLU A 336 11.61 -20.29 23.34
C GLU A 336 10.36 -20.68 22.54
N LEU A 337 10.29 -20.29 21.26
CA LEU A 337 9.19 -20.62 20.35
C LEU A 337 9.11 -22.12 20.04
N ASP A 338 10.25 -22.77 19.76
CA ASP A 338 10.31 -24.20 19.46
C ASP A 338 9.84 -25.05 20.65
N LYS A 339 10.29 -24.73 21.86
CA LYS A 339 9.85 -25.38 23.10
C LYS A 339 8.33 -25.33 23.28
N LYS A 340 7.67 -24.30 22.73
CA LYS A 340 6.21 -24.11 22.83
C LYS A 340 5.46 -24.61 21.59
N GLY A 341 6.17 -25.14 20.58
CA GLY A 341 5.57 -25.58 19.31
C GLY A 341 5.02 -24.43 18.48
N MET A 342 5.66 -23.27 18.53
CA MET A 342 5.23 -22.04 17.87
C MET A 342 6.11 -21.67 16.66
N LEU A 343 6.82 -22.63 16.10
CA LEU A 343 7.54 -22.53 14.84
C LEU A 343 6.88 -23.42 13.80
N PHE A 344 6.83 -22.96 12.55
CA PHE A 344 6.35 -23.78 11.45
C PHE A 344 7.28 -24.99 11.19
N ASN A 345 6.75 -26.05 10.61
CA ASN A 345 7.53 -27.29 10.41
C ASN A 345 8.48 -27.26 9.21
N PHE A 346 8.40 -26.23 8.37
CA PHE A 346 9.30 -26.06 7.24
C PHE A 346 10.44 -25.09 7.55
N THR A 347 11.54 -25.21 6.82
CA THR A 347 12.67 -24.28 6.86
C THR A 347 12.52 -23.20 5.80
N THR A 348 13.08 -22.03 6.05
CA THR A 348 13.08 -20.89 5.11
C THR A 348 14.52 -20.41 4.87
N TRP A 349 14.67 -19.36 4.10
CA TRP A 349 15.97 -18.75 3.81
C TRP A 349 16.62 -18.17 5.08
N PRO A 350 17.95 -18.30 5.28
CA PRO A 350 18.89 -19.06 4.47
C PRO A 350 18.77 -20.57 4.73
N GLN A 351 18.68 -21.34 3.65
CA GLN A 351 18.32 -22.76 3.76
C GLN A 351 19.45 -23.67 4.17
N SER A 352 20.67 -23.38 3.75
CA SER A 352 21.67 -24.39 3.81
C SER A 352 22.53 -24.33 5.06
N GLY A 353 22.72 -25.49 5.68
CA GLY A 353 23.74 -25.66 6.68
C GLY A 353 25.17 -25.49 6.17
N LEU A 354 25.36 -25.52 4.85
CA LEU A 354 26.65 -25.31 4.23
C LEU A 354 27.03 -23.84 4.11
N GLU A 355 26.04 -22.97 3.99
CA GLU A 355 26.24 -21.50 3.97
C GLU A 355 26.12 -20.89 5.38
N SER A 356 25.60 -21.62 6.33
CA SER A 356 25.67 -21.23 7.74
C SER A 356 27.10 -21.37 8.22
N TRP A 357 27.71 -20.28 8.57
CA TRP A 357 29.08 -20.31 9.08
C TRP A 357 29.10 -20.09 10.60
N PRO A 358 29.88 -20.85 11.35
CA PRO A 358 30.64 -22.05 10.93
C PRO A 358 29.69 -23.19 10.56
N PRO A 359 30.06 -24.03 9.56
CA PRO A 359 29.26 -25.19 9.23
C PRO A 359 29.29 -26.13 10.45
N ASN A 360 28.28 -26.08 11.24
CA ASN A 360 28.13 -26.95 12.39
C ASN A 360 27.03 -27.95 12.07
N MET A 361 27.43 -29.21 11.86
CA MET A 361 26.51 -30.30 11.56
C MET A 361 25.56 -30.62 12.74
N GLU A 362 25.88 -30.11 13.93
CA GLU A 362 25.02 -30.20 15.12
C GLU A 362 23.84 -29.19 15.03
N TYR A 363 24.02 -28.11 14.26
CA TYR A 363 23.03 -27.10 14.02
C TYR A 363 22.92 -26.84 12.51
N PRO A 364 22.34 -27.78 11.74
CA PRO A 364 22.04 -27.52 10.34
C PRO A 364 21.18 -26.26 10.26
N SER A 365 21.27 -25.53 9.18
CA SER A 365 20.43 -24.35 8.95
C SER A 365 18.98 -24.72 9.21
N GLY A 366 18.43 -24.48 10.24
CA GLY A 366 17.05 -24.78 10.59
C GLY A 366 16.32 -23.49 10.84
N VAL A 367 16.57 -22.47 9.99
CA VAL A 367 15.85 -21.20 10.07
C VAL A 367 14.37 -21.48 9.84
N ARG A 368 13.54 -21.17 10.83
CA ARG A 368 12.10 -21.46 10.79
C ARG A 368 11.28 -20.23 11.09
N VAL A 369 10.14 -20.14 10.43
CA VAL A 369 9.15 -19.07 10.59
C VAL A 369 8.39 -19.27 11.90
N TYR A 370 8.12 -18.20 12.63
CA TYR A 370 7.27 -18.27 13.82
C TYR A 370 5.77 -18.19 13.46
N ASP A 371 4.93 -18.79 14.27
CA ASP A 371 3.48 -18.75 14.09
C ASP A 371 2.90 -17.40 14.54
N ALA A 372 2.91 -16.43 13.63
CA ALA A 372 2.37 -15.09 13.89
C ALA A 372 0.86 -15.07 14.16
N TYR A 373 0.13 -16.14 13.85
CA TYR A 373 -1.29 -16.25 14.19
C TYR A 373 -1.49 -16.47 15.69
N ASN A 374 -0.49 -17.01 16.37
CA ASN A 374 -0.52 -17.24 17.81
C ASN A 374 -0.20 -15.95 18.58
N PRO A 375 -1.13 -15.44 19.43
CA PRO A 375 -0.88 -14.23 20.22
C PRO A 375 0.37 -14.34 21.10
N GLU A 376 0.58 -15.46 21.76
CA GLU A 376 1.74 -15.68 22.64
C GLU A 376 3.06 -15.67 21.83
N ALA A 377 3.04 -16.15 20.59
CA ALA A 377 4.22 -16.09 19.74
C ALA A 377 4.58 -14.64 19.36
N ARG A 378 3.57 -13.78 19.13
CA ARG A 378 3.79 -12.33 18.92
C ARG A 378 4.30 -11.64 20.18
N ASP A 379 3.83 -12.02 21.37
CA ASP A 379 4.35 -11.53 22.66
C ASP A 379 5.84 -11.89 22.83
N ILE A 380 6.24 -13.12 22.48
CA ILE A 380 7.63 -13.57 22.52
C ILE A 380 8.47 -12.81 21.50
N TYR A 381 7.98 -12.64 20.28
CA TYR A 381 8.64 -11.87 19.22
C TYR A 381 8.95 -10.45 19.72
N TRP A 382 7.93 -9.73 20.20
CA TRP A 382 8.11 -8.38 20.71
C TRP A 382 9.01 -8.29 21.92
N LYS A 383 8.93 -9.24 22.85
CA LYS A 383 9.81 -9.30 24.04
C LYS A 383 11.29 -9.20 23.64
N TYR A 384 11.72 -10.02 22.68
CA TYR A 384 13.13 -10.01 22.24
C TYR A 384 13.47 -8.77 21.41
N LEU A 385 12.57 -8.33 20.56
CA LEU A 385 12.75 -7.13 19.75
C LEU A 385 12.89 -5.87 20.64
N ASN A 386 12.01 -5.74 21.63
CA ASN A 386 12.04 -4.64 22.58
C ASN A 386 13.32 -4.65 23.42
N ASP A 387 13.69 -5.80 23.98
CA ASP A 387 14.82 -5.89 24.89
C ASP A 387 16.17 -5.74 24.18
N GLY A 388 16.31 -6.28 22.98
CA GLY A 388 17.59 -6.29 22.25
C GLY A 388 17.80 -5.13 21.31
N ILE A 389 16.72 -4.48 20.83
CA ILE A 389 16.85 -3.44 19.78
C ILE A 389 16.08 -2.16 20.12
N PHE A 390 14.78 -2.23 20.45
CA PHE A 390 13.97 -1.02 20.63
C PHE A 390 14.48 -0.12 21.75
N LYS A 391 14.88 -0.71 22.88
CA LYS A 391 15.44 0.01 24.04
C LYS A 391 16.76 0.71 23.77
N LEU A 392 17.46 0.36 22.69
CA LEU A 392 18.66 1.07 22.22
C LEU A 392 18.33 2.39 21.51
N GLY A 393 17.05 2.66 21.26
CA GLY A 393 16.59 3.90 20.62
C GLY A 393 16.24 3.73 19.13
N MET A 394 16.09 2.50 18.61
CA MET A 394 15.71 2.25 17.22
C MET A 394 14.42 3.01 16.85
N ASP A 395 14.40 3.60 15.64
CA ASP A 395 13.33 4.49 15.22
C ASP A 395 12.26 3.78 14.41
N ALA A 396 12.65 2.78 13.61
CA ALA A 396 11.77 2.13 12.66
C ALA A 396 12.16 0.67 12.42
N TRP A 397 11.26 -0.07 11.82
CA TRP A 397 11.43 -1.49 11.51
C TRP A 397 11.40 -1.72 10.01
N TRP A 398 12.31 -2.55 9.52
CA TRP A 398 12.22 -3.15 8.20
C TRP A 398 11.91 -4.64 8.37
N MET A 399 10.63 -4.98 8.22
CA MET A 399 10.14 -6.35 8.34
C MET A 399 10.23 -7.07 7.00
N ASP A 400 11.33 -7.76 6.81
CA ASP A 400 11.61 -8.53 5.61
C ASP A 400 11.00 -9.94 5.68
N SER A 401 10.78 -10.58 4.53
CA SER A 401 10.24 -11.94 4.41
C SER A 401 8.93 -12.17 5.18
N THR A 402 7.99 -11.27 5.04
CA THR A 402 6.70 -11.33 5.74
C THR A 402 5.59 -12.06 4.98
N GLU A 403 5.84 -12.64 3.82
CA GLU A 403 4.91 -13.49 3.05
C GLU A 403 4.58 -14.86 3.66
N PRO A 404 5.40 -15.66 4.39
CA PRO A 404 6.85 -15.74 4.49
C PRO A 404 7.52 -16.43 3.29
N ASP A 405 8.78 -16.08 3.03
CA ASP A 405 9.56 -16.59 1.92
C ASP A 405 10.02 -18.05 2.10
N HIS A 406 10.11 -18.75 0.96
CA HIS A 406 10.57 -20.13 0.87
C HIS A 406 11.35 -20.35 -0.39
N LEU A 407 12.52 -20.98 -0.31
CA LEU A 407 13.26 -21.38 -1.50
C LEU A 407 12.97 -22.82 -1.96
N ASP A 408 12.78 -23.76 -1.01
CA ASP A 408 12.50 -25.18 -1.31
C ASP A 408 11.06 -25.56 -0.97
N TRP A 409 10.13 -24.90 -1.64
CA TRP A 409 8.72 -25.09 -1.42
C TRP A 409 8.24 -26.50 -1.74
N LYS A 410 7.57 -27.13 -0.79
CA LYS A 410 6.94 -28.45 -0.95
C LYS A 410 5.44 -28.34 -0.74
N PRO A 411 4.62 -29.07 -1.49
CA PRO A 411 3.17 -29.07 -1.28
C PRO A 411 2.74 -29.36 0.15
N GLU A 412 3.47 -30.23 0.87
CA GLU A 412 3.22 -30.60 2.26
C GLU A 412 3.44 -29.45 3.24
N ASP A 413 4.23 -28.44 2.88
CA ASP A 413 4.46 -27.26 3.73
C ASP A 413 3.16 -26.48 3.98
N MET A 414 2.21 -26.58 3.03
CA MET A 414 0.87 -26.00 3.16
C MET A 414 0.04 -26.66 4.27
N ASP A 415 0.32 -27.91 4.62
CA ASP A 415 -0.38 -28.66 5.65
C ASP A 415 0.19 -28.37 7.05
N THR A 416 1.22 -27.53 7.14
CA THR A 416 1.81 -27.11 8.43
C THR A 416 0.73 -26.53 9.34
N LYS A 417 0.69 -27.04 10.57
CA LYS A 417 -0.25 -26.57 11.57
C LYS A 417 0.11 -25.17 12.06
N THR A 418 -0.85 -24.27 12.06
CA THR A 418 -0.80 -22.95 12.68
C THR A 418 -1.80 -22.85 13.84
N TYR A 419 -1.78 -21.75 14.56
CA TYR A 419 -2.77 -21.47 15.62
C TYR A 419 -4.22 -21.41 15.08
N LEU A 420 -4.41 -21.03 13.81
CA LEU A 420 -5.73 -20.87 13.16
C LEU A 420 -6.09 -22.00 12.18
N GLY A 421 -5.39 -23.10 12.18
CA GLY A 421 -5.61 -24.25 11.28
C GLY A 421 -4.38 -24.58 10.45
N SER A 422 -4.56 -25.03 9.22
CA SER A 422 -3.44 -25.27 8.31
C SER A 422 -2.83 -23.95 7.82
N PHE A 423 -1.57 -23.95 7.42
CA PHE A 423 -0.95 -22.79 6.76
C PHE A 423 -1.66 -22.49 5.44
N ARG A 424 -2.12 -23.50 4.70
CA ARG A 424 -2.97 -23.36 3.49
C ARG A 424 -4.18 -22.47 3.75
N LYS A 425 -4.88 -22.66 4.87
CA LYS A 425 -6.10 -21.91 5.21
C LYS A 425 -5.84 -20.43 5.42
N VAL A 426 -4.65 -20.05 5.91
CA VAL A 426 -4.39 -18.68 6.41
C VAL A 426 -3.23 -17.95 5.76
N ARG A 427 -2.49 -18.60 4.86
CA ARG A 427 -1.20 -18.14 4.32
C ARG A 427 -1.16 -16.67 3.91
N ASN A 428 -2.12 -16.20 3.12
CA ASN A 428 -2.09 -14.86 2.56
C ASN A 428 -2.24 -13.74 3.60
N ALA A 429 -2.78 -14.06 4.79
CA ALA A 429 -2.91 -13.09 5.88
C ALA A 429 -1.69 -13.06 6.82
N TYR A 430 -0.63 -13.82 6.56
CA TYR A 430 0.54 -13.85 7.42
C TYR A 430 1.17 -12.46 7.63
N PRO A 431 1.38 -11.63 6.58
CA PRO A 431 1.93 -10.28 6.75
C PRO A 431 1.08 -9.41 7.67
N LEU A 432 -0.24 -9.47 7.53
CA LEU A 432 -1.17 -8.75 8.40
C LEU A 432 -0.97 -9.08 9.89
N MET A 433 -0.66 -10.34 10.20
CA MET A 433 -0.53 -10.81 11.59
C MET A 433 0.84 -10.46 12.19
N THR A 434 1.92 -10.66 11.43
CA THR A 434 3.27 -10.39 11.94
C THR A 434 3.53 -8.88 12.06
N VAL A 435 3.11 -8.09 11.08
CA VAL A 435 3.22 -6.61 11.10
C VAL A 435 2.33 -6.03 12.20
N GLY A 436 1.08 -6.50 12.30
CA GLY A 436 0.16 -6.09 13.35
C GLY A 436 0.70 -6.38 14.76
N GLY A 437 1.37 -7.52 14.93
CA GLY A 437 2.02 -7.88 16.19
C GLY A 437 3.06 -6.85 16.64
N VAL A 438 3.94 -6.41 15.73
CA VAL A 438 4.96 -5.39 16.05
C VAL A 438 4.31 -4.04 16.34
N TYR A 439 3.34 -3.62 15.52
CA TYR A 439 2.65 -2.36 15.70
C TYR A 439 1.93 -2.27 17.05
N ASP A 440 1.09 -3.25 17.37
CA ASP A 440 0.26 -3.24 18.58
C ASP A 440 1.11 -3.24 19.85
N HIS A 441 2.20 -4.00 19.86
CA HIS A 441 3.10 -4.06 21.00
C HIS A 441 3.90 -2.76 21.19
N GLN A 442 4.43 -2.16 20.12
CA GLN A 442 5.10 -0.87 20.25
C GLN A 442 4.13 0.22 20.71
N ARG A 443 2.91 0.24 20.18
CA ARG A 443 1.86 1.16 20.63
C ARG A 443 1.52 1.00 22.12
N ALA A 444 1.53 -0.23 22.61
CA ALA A 444 1.30 -0.51 24.03
C ALA A 444 2.45 -0.02 24.93
N VAL A 445 3.68 0.04 24.40
CA VAL A 445 4.85 0.52 25.13
C VAL A 445 4.91 2.05 25.20
N THR A 446 4.62 2.75 24.09
CA THR A 446 4.71 4.21 24.04
C THR A 446 3.76 4.82 23.00
N SER A 447 3.28 6.03 23.30
CA SER A 447 2.58 6.91 22.35
C SER A 447 3.43 8.13 21.94
N ASP A 448 4.66 8.24 22.43
CA ASP A 448 5.54 9.38 22.18
C ASP A 448 6.32 9.24 20.87
N LYS A 449 6.33 8.03 20.29
CA LYS A 449 6.97 7.72 19.01
C LYS A 449 6.00 6.95 18.12
N ARG A 450 5.72 7.50 16.93
CA ARG A 450 4.90 6.81 15.93
C ARG A 450 5.63 5.58 15.40
N VAL A 451 4.89 4.50 15.24
CA VAL A 451 5.39 3.28 14.61
C VAL A 451 5.54 3.52 13.12
N PHE A 452 6.70 3.21 12.58
CA PHE A 452 6.95 3.12 11.16
C PHE A 452 7.52 1.74 10.82
N ILE A 453 6.84 1.03 9.94
CA ILE A 453 7.23 -0.30 9.49
C ILE A 453 7.36 -0.27 7.97
N LEU A 454 8.54 -0.60 7.46
CA LEU A 454 8.74 -0.99 6.07
C LEU A 454 8.62 -2.51 6.01
N THR A 455 7.76 -3.05 5.15
CA THR A 455 7.52 -4.49 5.06
C THR A 455 7.43 -4.97 3.62
N ARG A 456 7.91 -6.20 3.35
CA ARG A 456 7.95 -6.74 1.98
C ARG A 456 6.59 -7.16 1.48
N SER A 457 5.72 -7.63 2.37
CA SER A 457 4.42 -8.16 1.97
C SER A 457 3.28 -7.47 2.70
N GLY A 458 2.11 -7.47 2.05
CA GLY A 458 0.92 -6.80 2.55
C GLY A 458 -0.36 -7.59 2.27
N PHE A 459 -1.37 -7.41 3.13
CA PHE A 459 -2.71 -7.92 2.93
C PHE A 459 -3.73 -6.87 3.34
N LEU A 460 -4.92 -6.90 2.73
CA LEU A 460 -5.97 -5.90 2.97
C LEU A 460 -6.25 -5.73 4.47
N GLY A 461 -6.18 -4.50 4.95
CA GLY A 461 -6.29 -4.15 6.36
C GLY A 461 -4.97 -3.83 7.04
N GLN A 462 -3.82 -4.12 6.41
CA GLN A 462 -2.50 -3.85 7.00
C GLN A 462 -2.17 -2.36 7.10
N GLN A 463 -2.83 -1.50 6.30
CA GLN A 463 -2.65 -0.05 6.38
C GLN A 463 -2.85 0.50 7.80
N ARG A 464 -3.65 -0.16 8.64
CA ARG A 464 -3.91 0.27 10.03
C ARG A 464 -2.71 0.12 10.97
N TYR A 465 -1.67 -0.56 10.53
CA TYR A 465 -0.51 -0.92 11.35
C TYR A 465 0.75 -0.11 11.05
N GLY A 466 0.61 1.12 10.54
CA GLY A 466 1.75 1.99 10.28
C GLY A 466 2.77 1.41 9.29
N ALA A 467 2.28 0.65 8.31
CA ALA A 467 3.09 -0.09 7.37
C ALA A 467 3.18 0.60 6.00
N ASN A 468 4.41 0.72 5.50
CA ASN A 468 4.74 0.99 4.11
C ASN A 468 5.25 -0.31 3.48
N VAL A 469 4.69 -0.69 2.34
CA VAL A 469 5.08 -1.91 1.61
C VAL A 469 6.00 -1.54 0.46
N TRP A 470 7.08 -2.32 0.23
CA TRP A 470 7.88 -2.16 -0.98
C TRP A 470 7.66 -3.31 -1.95
N SER A 471 8.06 -3.13 -3.20
CA SER A 471 7.79 -4.06 -4.29
C SER A 471 8.70 -5.30 -4.33
N GLY A 472 9.43 -5.59 -3.24
CA GLY A 472 10.32 -6.75 -3.17
C GLY A 472 11.63 -6.58 -3.96
N ASP A 473 12.30 -7.70 -4.19
CA ASP A 473 13.66 -7.77 -4.76
C ASP A 473 13.63 -7.74 -6.30
N VAL A 474 13.16 -6.63 -6.87
CA VAL A 474 13.01 -6.47 -8.32
C VAL A 474 14.36 -6.26 -9.02
N ALA A 475 14.49 -6.77 -10.25
CA ALA A 475 15.69 -6.57 -11.04
C ALA A 475 15.87 -5.11 -11.48
N SER A 476 17.14 -4.65 -11.57
CA SER A 476 17.49 -3.32 -12.08
C SER A 476 17.38 -3.29 -13.60
N THR A 477 16.16 -3.29 -14.12
CA THR A 477 15.85 -3.26 -15.55
C THR A 477 14.77 -2.24 -15.87
N TRP A 478 14.73 -1.76 -17.10
CA TRP A 478 13.66 -0.87 -17.56
C TRP A 478 12.28 -1.54 -17.54
N GLU A 479 12.22 -2.83 -17.83
CA GLU A 479 10.98 -3.62 -17.74
C GLU A 479 10.45 -3.65 -16.30
N SER A 480 11.31 -4.00 -15.34
CA SER A 480 10.94 -3.98 -13.92
C SER A 480 10.51 -2.58 -13.48
N PHE A 481 11.21 -1.54 -13.92
CA PHE A 481 10.84 -0.16 -13.59
C PHE A 481 9.45 0.21 -14.11
N ARG A 482 9.13 -0.11 -15.38
CA ARG A 482 7.79 0.11 -15.94
C ARG A 482 6.70 -0.59 -15.12
N ASN A 483 6.96 -1.80 -14.68
CA ASN A 483 5.98 -2.58 -13.92
C ASN A 483 5.72 -2.02 -12.51
N GLN A 484 6.65 -1.23 -11.94
CA GLN A 484 6.47 -0.64 -10.60
C GLN A 484 5.31 0.35 -10.56
N ILE A 485 5.08 1.11 -11.62
CA ILE A 485 4.06 2.16 -11.63
C ILE A 485 2.65 1.56 -11.49
N PRO A 486 2.17 0.67 -12.38
CA PRO A 486 0.85 0.07 -12.23
C PRO A 486 0.74 -0.84 -11.01
N ALA A 487 1.84 -1.47 -10.55
CA ALA A 487 1.85 -2.24 -9.31
C ALA A 487 1.53 -1.37 -8.09
N GLY A 488 2.23 -0.24 -7.92
CA GLY A 488 1.98 0.70 -6.83
C GLY A 488 0.59 1.35 -6.91
N LEU A 489 0.10 1.64 -8.12
CA LEU A 489 -1.23 2.22 -8.33
C LEU A 489 -2.36 1.22 -7.97
N ASN A 490 -2.26 -0.04 -8.39
CA ASN A 490 -3.22 -1.08 -8.02
C ASN A 490 -3.19 -1.38 -6.52
N PHE A 491 -2.00 -1.36 -5.90
CA PHE A 491 -1.87 -1.49 -4.45
C PHE A 491 -2.57 -0.34 -3.71
N SER A 492 -2.38 0.90 -4.16
CA SER A 492 -3.07 2.08 -3.63
C SER A 492 -4.59 1.97 -3.77
N LEU A 493 -5.08 1.46 -4.91
CA LEU A 493 -6.50 1.22 -5.18
C LEU A 493 -7.11 0.12 -4.29
N CYS A 494 -6.30 -0.74 -3.67
CA CYS A 494 -6.77 -1.65 -2.61
C CYS A 494 -6.99 -0.95 -1.25
N GLY A 495 -6.80 0.38 -1.16
CA GLY A 495 -6.94 1.13 0.09
C GLY A 495 -5.68 1.18 0.96
N MET A 496 -4.56 0.64 0.49
CA MET A 496 -3.25 0.66 1.16
C MET A 496 -2.38 1.80 0.61
N PRO A 497 -2.27 2.95 1.32
CA PRO A 497 -1.78 4.19 0.72
C PRO A 497 -0.27 4.35 0.70
N HIS A 498 0.48 3.54 1.46
CA HIS A 498 1.92 3.69 1.65
C HIS A 498 2.67 2.57 0.93
N TRP A 499 3.38 2.96 -0.10
CA TRP A 499 4.11 2.06 -0.98
C TRP A 499 5.39 2.71 -1.53
N ASN A 500 6.39 1.90 -1.86
CA ASN A 500 7.56 2.30 -2.63
C ASN A 500 8.16 1.13 -3.41
N SER A 501 9.09 1.43 -4.30
CA SER A 501 10.01 0.44 -4.87
C SER A 501 11.45 0.77 -4.48
N ASP A 502 12.34 -0.19 -4.59
CA ASP A 502 13.78 0.04 -4.44
C ASP A 502 14.29 0.91 -5.58
N ILE A 503 14.71 2.14 -5.26
CA ILE A 503 15.20 3.08 -6.27
C ILE A 503 16.49 2.50 -6.91
N GLY A 504 16.40 2.30 -8.22
CA GLY A 504 17.44 1.70 -9.04
C GLY A 504 17.36 0.18 -9.17
N GLY A 505 16.29 -0.44 -8.63
CA GLY A 505 16.11 -1.89 -8.58
C GLY A 505 17.00 -2.58 -7.55
N PHE A 506 16.62 -3.77 -7.09
CA PHE A 506 17.41 -4.50 -6.09
C PHE A 506 18.66 -5.15 -6.69
N PHE A 507 18.51 -6.00 -7.72
CA PHE A 507 19.61 -6.71 -8.37
C PHE A 507 20.26 -5.85 -9.45
N ALA A 508 21.43 -5.25 -9.18
CA ALA A 508 22.15 -4.40 -10.12
C ALA A 508 23.55 -4.95 -10.51
N GLY A 509 23.92 -6.12 -10.04
CA GLY A 509 25.26 -6.70 -10.25
C GLY A 509 25.66 -6.92 -11.70
N HIS A 510 24.67 -7.09 -12.60
CA HIS A 510 24.92 -7.23 -14.04
C HIS A 510 25.48 -5.97 -14.73
N TYR A 511 25.42 -4.80 -14.06
CA TYR A 511 26.07 -3.57 -14.51
C TYR A 511 27.52 -3.42 -14.02
N ASN A 512 27.96 -4.24 -13.06
CA ASN A 512 29.34 -4.24 -12.60
C ASN A 512 30.29 -4.87 -13.64
N LYS A 513 31.54 -4.40 -13.68
CA LYS A 513 32.59 -5.00 -14.51
C LYS A 513 33.02 -6.36 -13.99
N SER A 514 33.11 -6.48 -12.67
CA SER A 514 33.32 -7.72 -11.96
C SER A 514 32.42 -7.77 -10.73
N TRP A 515 32.25 -8.98 -10.21
CA TRP A 515 31.47 -9.17 -9.00
C TRP A 515 32.10 -8.37 -7.82
N ASN A 516 31.29 -7.60 -7.10
CA ASN A 516 31.72 -6.76 -5.97
C ASN A 516 32.69 -5.60 -6.29
N ASP A 517 32.83 -5.17 -7.54
CA ASP A 517 33.74 -4.06 -7.88
C ASP A 517 33.08 -2.67 -7.79
N ASP A 518 31.79 -2.58 -7.46
CA ASP A 518 31.04 -1.34 -7.29
C ASP A 518 31.11 -0.40 -8.53
N SER A 519 31.34 -0.95 -9.70
CA SER A 519 31.53 -0.17 -10.92
C SER A 519 30.21 0.24 -11.59
N ALA A 520 29.08 -0.37 -11.22
CA ALA A 520 27.77 -0.07 -11.81
C ALA A 520 27.37 1.40 -11.59
N SER A 521 27.71 2.01 -10.46
CA SER A 521 27.46 3.44 -10.21
C SER A 521 28.17 4.38 -11.19
N LYS A 522 29.16 3.86 -11.96
CA LYS A 522 29.88 4.55 -13.04
C LYS A 522 29.48 4.05 -14.43
N ASN A 523 28.61 3.06 -14.53
CA ASN A 523 28.11 2.55 -15.79
C ASN A 523 26.96 3.45 -16.30
N PRO A 524 27.10 4.08 -17.48
CA PRO A 524 26.07 5.00 -17.99
C PRO A 524 24.67 4.38 -18.12
N LEU A 525 24.59 3.07 -18.43
CA LEU A 525 23.31 2.38 -18.51
C LEU A 525 22.59 2.35 -17.17
N TYR A 526 23.34 2.05 -16.09
CA TYR A 526 22.76 2.05 -14.75
C TYR A 526 22.53 3.46 -14.23
N GLN A 527 23.42 4.40 -14.56
CA GLN A 527 23.27 5.80 -14.16
C GLN A 527 21.95 6.40 -14.69
N GLU A 528 21.61 6.17 -15.97
CA GLU A 528 20.35 6.63 -16.53
C GLU A 528 19.15 5.98 -15.85
N LEU A 529 19.13 4.65 -15.74
CA LEU A 529 18.06 3.90 -15.10
C LEU A 529 17.87 4.35 -13.64
N TYR A 530 18.97 4.49 -12.89
CA TYR A 530 18.95 4.92 -11.50
C TYR A 530 18.35 6.33 -11.35
N VAL A 531 18.77 7.30 -12.17
CA VAL A 531 18.25 8.66 -12.13
C VAL A 531 16.74 8.68 -12.43
N ARG A 532 16.29 7.95 -13.47
CA ARG A 532 14.87 7.89 -13.83
C ARG A 532 14.04 7.21 -12.73
N TRP A 533 14.57 6.16 -12.10
CA TRP A 533 13.92 5.52 -10.97
C TRP A 533 13.89 6.42 -9.71
N LEU A 534 14.96 7.18 -9.45
CA LEU A 534 14.98 8.16 -8.36
C LEU A 534 13.95 9.28 -8.58
N GLN A 535 13.80 9.74 -9.82
CA GLN A 535 12.77 10.72 -10.19
C GLN A 535 11.37 10.20 -9.88
N PHE A 536 11.06 8.95 -10.22
CA PHE A 536 9.83 8.28 -9.83
C PHE A 536 9.72 8.16 -8.30
N GLY A 537 10.76 7.69 -7.62
CA GLY A 537 10.80 7.52 -6.17
C GLY A 537 10.60 8.83 -5.39
N THR A 538 10.92 9.98 -5.99
CA THR A 538 10.63 11.30 -5.42
C THR A 538 9.13 11.52 -5.19
N PHE A 539 8.29 10.87 -5.99
CA PHE A 539 6.83 10.94 -5.93
C PHE A 539 6.17 9.62 -5.49
N ASN A 540 6.90 8.83 -4.69
CA ASN A 540 6.34 7.74 -3.90
C ASN A 540 6.11 8.17 -2.45
N PRO A 541 5.24 7.52 -1.68
CA PRO A 541 5.09 7.80 -0.25
C PRO A 541 6.41 7.73 0.52
N MET A 542 7.25 6.73 0.28
CA MET A 542 8.61 6.64 0.82
C MET A 542 9.63 6.76 -0.31
N MET A 543 10.65 7.61 -0.13
CA MET A 543 11.76 7.79 -1.06
C MET A 543 13.00 7.08 -0.53
N ARG A 544 13.23 5.83 -0.96
CA ARG A 544 14.31 4.97 -0.45
C ARG A 544 15.20 4.44 -1.58
N SER A 545 16.49 4.74 -1.56
CA SER A 545 17.50 4.03 -2.34
C SER A 545 17.89 2.75 -1.63
N HIS A 546 17.78 1.62 -2.32
CA HIS A 546 18.16 0.31 -1.80
C HIS A 546 18.51 -0.66 -2.91
N GLY A 547 19.28 -1.68 -2.56
CA GLY A 547 19.56 -2.85 -3.37
C GLY A 547 20.91 -3.48 -3.06
N THR A 548 21.13 -4.65 -3.65
CA THR A 548 22.39 -5.41 -3.52
C THR A 548 23.42 -4.99 -4.57
N ASP A 549 24.64 -5.49 -4.42
CA ASP A 549 25.77 -5.48 -5.36
C ASP A 549 26.41 -4.12 -5.63
N VAL A 550 25.70 -3.02 -5.45
CA VAL A 550 26.13 -1.67 -5.81
C VAL A 550 25.81 -0.69 -4.70
N TYR A 551 26.77 0.17 -4.39
CA TYR A 551 26.52 1.33 -3.54
C TYR A 551 25.71 2.39 -4.29
N ARG A 552 24.64 2.88 -3.68
CA ARG A 552 23.72 3.85 -4.28
C ARG A 552 23.75 5.23 -3.63
N GLU A 553 24.74 5.48 -2.79
CA GLU A 553 25.00 6.79 -2.23
C GLU A 553 25.38 7.78 -3.32
N ILE A 554 24.83 9.00 -3.26
CA ILE A 554 25.00 10.02 -4.30
C ILE A 554 26.47 10.23 -4.72
N TYR A 555 27.40 10.23 -3.77
CA TYR A 555 28.85 10.44 -4.03
C TYR A 555 29.52 9.26 -4.73
N LYS A 556 28.84 8.13 -4.89
CA LYS A 556 29.29 7.00 -5.70
C LYS A 556 29.04 7.25 -7.20
N PHE A 557 27.99 7.99 -7.52
CA PHE A 557 27.64 8.31 -8.90
C PHE A 557 28.50 9.41 -9.51
N GLY A 558 29.08 10.28 -8.68
CA GLY A 558 29.91 11.39 -9.15
C GLY A 558 30.16 12.44 -8.08
N LYS A 559 30.34 13.66 -8.53
CA LYS A 559 30.52 14.84 -7.69
C LYS A 559 29.69 16.00 -8.24
N LYS A 560 29.49 17.03 -7.42
CA LYS A 560 28.76 18.24 -7.78
C LYS A 560 29.33 18.87 -9.05
N GLY A 561 28.44 19.23 -9.99
CA GLY A 561 28.78 19.71 -11.32
C GLY A 561 28.80 18.62 -12.39
N GLU A 562 28.63 17.34 -12.02
CA GLU A 562 28.46 16.24 -12.98
C GLU A 562 26.96 15.93 -13.17
N PRO A 563 26.48 15.69 -14.40
CA PRO A 563 25.06 15.64 -14.72
C PRO A 563 24.26 14.64 -13.87
N VAL A 564 24.82 13.46 -13.62
CA VAL A 564 24.16 12.40 -12.83
C VAL A 564 24.04 12.79 -11.36
N TYR A 565 25.11 13.32 -10.78
CA TYR A 565 25.09 13.81 -9.40
C TYR A 565 24.11 14.95 -9.21
N ASP A 566 24.16 15.95 -10.11
CA ASP A 566 23.29 17.14 -10.04
C ASP A 566 21.81 16.76 -10.21
N ALA A 567 21.50 15.77 -11.06
CA ALA A 567 20.15 15.25 -11.22
C ALA A 567 19.63 14.58 -9.94
N ILE A 568 20.47 13.79 -9.25
CA ILE A 568 20.14 13.16 -7.97
C ILE A 568 19.92 14.22 -6.88
N GLU A 569 20.87 15.17 -6.74
CA GLU A 569 20.79 16.29 -5.77
C GLU A 569 19.51 17.08 -5.95
N LYS A 570 19.17 17.43 -7.20
CA LYS A 570 17.95 18.18 -7.54
C LYS A 570 16.68 17.47 -7.09
N MET A 571 16.58 16.15 -7.29
CA MET A 571 15.39 15.38 -6.93
C MET A 571 15.26 15.22 -5.41
N ILE A 572 16.35 14.95 -4.71
CA ILE A 572 16.34 14.92 -3.25
C ILE A 572 15.94 16.30 -2.71
N GLY A 573 16.52 17.40 -3.21
CA GLY A 573 16.14 18.77 -2.82
C GLY A 573 14.67 19.11 -3.09
N LEU A 574 14.13 18.65 -4.24
CA LEU A 574 12.71 18.82 -4.57
C LEU A 574 11.81 18.09 -3.55
N ARG A 575 12.14 16.85 -3.17
CA ARG A 575 11.40 16.09 -2.15
C ARG A 575 11.25 16.88 -0.87
N TYR A 576 12.33 17.47 -0.37
CA TYR A 576 12.32 18.26 0.87
C TYR A 576 11.55 19.57 0.74
N SER A 577 11.63 20.25 -0.40
CA SER A 577 10.83 21.45 -0.63
C SER A 577 9.32 21.18 -0.65
N LEU A 578 8.92 19.95 -1.01
CA LEU A 578 7.51 19.53 -1.05
C LEU A 578 7.02 18.91 0.27
N LEU A 579 7.82 18.82 1.34
CA LEU A 579 7.40 18.22 2.61
C LEU A 579 6.11 18.83 3.18
N PRO A 580 5.86 20.16 3.13
CA PRO A 580 4.59 20.71 3.61
C PRO A 580 3.38 20.22 2.81
N TYR A 581 3.53 20.02 1.50
CA TYR A 581 2.52 19.42 0.64
C TYR A 581 2.33 17.93 0.95
N ILE A 582 3.42 17.18 1.06
CA ILE A 582 3.42 15.73 1.32
C ILE A 582 2.81 15.42 2.69
N TYR A 583 3.21 16.16 3.72
CA TYR A 583 2.70 15.93 5.07
C TYR A 583 1.22 16.29 5.23
N SER A 584 0.79 17.36 4.54
CA SER A 584 -0.64 17.70 4.48
C SER A 584 -1.44 16.67 3.68
N THR A 585 -0.87 16.10 2.61
CA THR A 585 -1.47 14.97 1.88
C THR A 585 -1.56 13.72 2.75
N SER A 586 -0.54 13.46 3.59
CA SER A 586 -0.56 12.38 4.57
C SER A 586 -1.74 12.49 5.55
N TRP A 587 -2.03 13.71 6.00
CA TRP A 587 -3.21 13.97 6.82
C TRP A 587 -4.51 13.69 6.08
N GLU A 588 -4.62 14.08 4.81
CA GLU A 588 -5.79 13.70 4.00
C GLU A 588 -5.95 12.18 3.89
N VAL A 589 -4.85 11.47 3.67
CA VAL A 589 -4.82 10.00 3.61
C VAL A 589 -5.32 9.39 4.92
N SER A 590 -4.83 9.85 6.06
CA SER A 590 -5.19 9.29 7.37
C SER A 590 -6.58 9.71 7.85
N ASN A 591 -7.02 10.92 7.53
CA ASN A 591 -8.25 11.50 8.08
C ASN A 591 -9.41 11.53 7.07
N ARG A 592 -9.14 11.73 5.77
CA ARG A 592 -10.16 11.92 4.74
C ARG A 592 -10.20 10.81 3.70
N GLN A 593 -9.48 9.73 3.94
CA GLN A 593 -9.50 8.51 3.14
C GLN A 593 -9.15 8.76 1.67
N SER A 594 -8.03 9.41 1.44
CA SER A 594 -7.44 9.66 0.12
C SER A 594 -6.24 8.73 -0.13
N SER A 595 -5.46 8.99 -1.18
CA SER A 595 -4.25 8.24 -1.53
C SER A 595 -3.15 9.19 -2.01
N PHE A 596 -1.86 8.80 -1.80
CA PHE A 596 -0.71 9.54 -2.33
C PHE A 596 -0.56 9.33 -3.83
N MET A 597 -0.36 8.06 -4.22
CA MET A 597 -0.28 7.65 -5.61
C MET A 597 -1.69 7.34 -6.10
N ARG A 598 -2.17 8.10 -7.07
CA ARG A 598 -3.54 8.04 -7.55
C ARG A 598 -3.54 7.69 -9.03
N ALA A 599 -4.11 6.56 -9.37
CA ALA A 599 -4.37 6.23 -10.78
C ALA A 599 -5.21 7.33 -11.42
N LEU A 600 -4.94 7.67 -12.67
CA LEU A 600 -5.64 8.77 -13.34
C LEU A 600 -7.16 8.60 -13.36
N MET A 601 -7.65 7.36 -13.40
CA MET A 601 -9.07 7.06 -13.35
C MET A 601 -9.75 7.50 -12.04
N MET A 602 -9.00 7.69 -10.95
CA MET A 602 -9.58 8.16 -9.67
C MET A 602 -10.07 9.60 -9.75
N ASP A 603 -9.39 10.44 -10.52
CA ASP A 603 -9.68 11.87 -10.65
C ASP A 603 -10.34 12.24 -12.00
N PHE A 604 -10.25 11.36 -13.01
CA PHE A 604 -10.67 11.62 -14.39
C PHE A 604 -11.44 10.44 -15.01
N VAL A 605 -12.32 9.80 -14.25
CA VAL A 605 -13.05 8.58 -14.68
C VAL A 605 -13.88 8.77 -15.95
N ASP A 606 -14.33 9.97 -16.23
CA ASP A 606 -15.09 10.33 -17.44
C ASP A 606 -14.21 10.36 -18.72
N ASP A 607 -12.91 10.48 -18.56
CA ASP A 607 -11.95 10.38 -19.66
C ASP A 607 -11.49 8.91 -19.83
N ARG A 608 -12.18 8.16 -20.68
CA ARG A 608 -11.87 6.72 -20.87
C ARG A 608 -10.43 6.44 -21.28
N LYS A 609 -9.72 7.42 -21.85
CA LYS A 609 -8.34 7.26 -22.27
C LYS A 609 -7.39 7.02 -21.09
N VAL A 610 -7.70 7.56 -19.91
CA VAL A 610 -6.86 7.41 -18.73
C VAL A 610 -7.04 6.07 -18.01
N TRP A 611 -8.01 5.27 -18.38
CA TRP A 611 -8.33 4.04 -17.66
C TRP A 611 -7.19 3.02 -17.69
N ASP A 612 -6.43 2.98 -18.79
CA ASP A 612 -5.33 2.01 -19.00
C ASP A 612 -3.93 2.68 -19.09
N ILE A 613 -3.82 3.98 -18.78
CA ILE A 613 -2.51 4.63 -18.67
C ILE A 613 -1.79 4.07 -17.45
N ASN A 614 -0.65 3.40 -17.69
CA ASN A 614 0.11 2.66 -16.70
C ASN A 614 1.49 3.27 -16.36
N ASP A 615 1.80 4.43 -16.90
CA ASP A 615 3.06 5.15 -16.72
C ASP A 615 2.89 6.62 -16.27
N GLU A 616 1.67 7.05 -16.02
CA GLU A 616 1.33 8.38 -15.48
C GLU A 616 0.35 8.26 -14.31
N TYR A 617 0.49 9.13 -13.31
CA TYR A 617 -0.40 9.13 -12.15
C TYR A 617 -0.44 10.51 -11.47
N MET A 618 -1.43 10.73 -10.60
CA MET A 618 -1.44 11.91 -9.72
C MET A 618 -0.73 11.61 -8.41
N PHE A 619 0.13 12.53 -7.96
CA PHE A 619 0.69 12.55 -6.63
C PHE A 619 -0.09 13.54 -5.76
N GLY A 620 -0.86 13.01 -4.82
CA GLY A 620 -1.96 13.75 -4.23
C GLY A 620 -2.97 14.17 -5.30
N LYS A 621 -3.73 15.23 -5.07
CA LYS A 621 -4.77 15.72 -6.01
C LYS A 621 -4.28 16.81 -6.97
N SER A 622 -3.00 17.18 -6.88
CA SER A 622 -2.50 18.38 -7.56
C SER A 622 -1.47 18.13 -8.65
N ILE A 623 -0.59 17.15 -8.51
CA ILE A 623 0.59 16.97 -9.36
C ILE A 623 0.44 15.71 -10.21
N LEU A 624 0.36 15.85 -11.53
CA LEU A 624 0.53 14.77 -12.49
C LEU A 624 2.02 14.46 -12.62
N VAL A 625 2.38 13.21 -12.44
CA VAL A 625 3.72 12.68 -12.57
C VAL A 625 3.76 11.74 -13.78
N ALA A 626 4.64 12.01 -14.71
CA ALA A 626 4.84 11.19 -15.91
C ALA A 626 6.32 10.72 -15.97
N PRO A 627 6.69 9.64 -15.26
CA PRO A 627 8.05 9.14 -15.26
C PRO A 627 8.54 8.78 -16.67
N ILE A 628 9.81 9.00 -16.94
CA ILE A 628 10.44 8.55 -18.18
C ILE A 628 10.80 7.07 -17.99
N THR A 629 10.05 6.21 -18.65
CA THR A 629 10.06 4.75 -18.44
C THR A 629 10.90 3.98 -19.47
N HIS A 630 11.58 4.69 -20.37
CA HIS A 630 12.46 4.12 -21.38
C HIS A 630 13.79 4.86 -21.43
N ALA A 631 14.84 4.15 -21.80
CA ALA A 631 16.16 4.74 -21.98
C ALA A 631 16.14 5.79 -23.10
N GLN A 632 16.68 6.98 -22.84
CA GLN A 632 16.77 8.08 -23.81
C GLN A 632 18.22 8.36 -24.24
N TYR A 633 19.19 8.09 -23.36
CA TYR A 633 20.60 8.39 -23.57
C TYR A 633 21.42 7.13 -23.88
N THR A 634 20.98 5.99 -23.37
CA THR A 634 21.66 4.72 -23.50
C THR A 634 20.83 3.72 -24.30
N PRO A 635 21.43 2.69 -24.90
CA PRO A 635 20.67 1.56 -25.42
C PRO A 635 19.90 0.89 -24.28
N GLU A 636 18.61 0.65 -24.46
CA GLU A 636 17.85 -0.15 -23.50
C GLU A 636 18.38 -1.59 -23.53
N ALA A 637 19.13 -1.96 -22.49
CA ALA A 637 19.63 -3.32 -22.36
C ALA A 637 18.45 -4.25 -22.03
N VAL A 638 18.18 -5.22 -22.90
CA VAL A 638 17.24 -6.29 -22.64
C VAL A 638 17.95 -7.33 -21.78
N VAL A 639 17.99 -7.10 -20.47
CA VAL A 639 18.48 -8.07 -19.50
C VAL A 639 17.27 -8.68 -18.81
N LYS A 640 17.02 -9.96 -19.01
CA LYS A 640 16.08 -10.72 -18.18
C LYS A 640 16.87 -11.25 -17.00
N VAL A 641 16.58 -10.74 -15.84
CA VAL A 641 17.12 -11.23 -14.56
C VAL A 641 15.93 -11.78 -13.78
N SER A 642 15.83 -13.11 -13.69
CA SER A 642 14.91 -13.74 -12.75
C SER A 642 15.46 -13.57 -11.33
N GLU A 643 14.60 -13.73 -10.32
CA GLU A 643 15.04 -13.72 -8.92
C GLU A 643 16.14 -14.78 -8.68
N GLU A 644 15.98 -15.98 -9.25
CA GLU A 644 16.97 -17.06 -9.18
C GLU A 644 18.30 -16.65 -9.85
N GLU A 645 18.26 -15.97 -11.01
CA GLU A 645 19.47 -15.46 -11.69
C GLU A 645 20.09 -14.27 -10.91
N GLY A 646 19.29 -13.48 -10.21
CA GLY A 646 19.75 -12.38 -9.34
C GLY A 646 20.61 -12.92 -8.18
N TRP A 647 20.21 -14.02 -7.59
CA TRP A 647 20.95 -14.68 -6.52
C TRP A 647 22.04 -15.63 -7.06
N ASN A 648 21.88 -16.20 -8.26
CA ASN A 648 22.88 -17.07 -8.90
C ASN A 648 23.90 -16.23 -9.69
N ARG A 649 24.86 -15.75 -8.98
CA ARG A 649 25.86 -14.75 -9.37
C ARG A 649 26.85 -15.18 -10.44
N ASP A 650 27.03 -16.48 -10.65
CA ASP A 650 28.03 -17.03 -11.61
C ASP A 650 27.54 -17.07 -13.06
N GLY A 651 26.24 -16.97 -13.30
CA GLY A 651 25.59 -17.08 -14.62
C GLY A 651 25.12 -15.76 -15.26
N ALA A 652 25.17 -14.65 -14.54
CA ALA A 652 24.61 -13.37 -15.03
C ALA A 652 25.38 -12.85 -16.26
N LYS A 653 24.69 -12.67 -17.39
CA LYS A 653 25.25 -12.02 -18.57
C LYS A 653 25.52 -10.56 -18.26
N LYS A 654 26.79 -10.18 -18.37
CA LYS A 654 27.21 -8.79 -18.15
C LYS A 654 26.78 -7.89 -19.29
N THR A 655 26.28 -6.70 -18.98
CA THR A 655 26.01 -5.66 -19.97
C THR A 655 27.33 -5.06 -20.48
N LYS A 656 27.40 -4.71 -21.76
CA LYS A 656 28.54 -3.95 -22.29
C LYS A 656 28.56 -2.55 -21.65
N THR A 657 29.67 -2.18 -21.05
CA THR A 657 29.85 -0.95 -20.27
C THR A 657 30.44 0.22 -21.08
N ASP A 658 30.96 -0.03 -22.28
CA ASP A 658 31.65 0.97 -23.09
C ASP A 658 30.66 1.66 -24.06
N VAL A 659 29.75 2.48 -23.51
CA VAL A 659 28.84 3.30 -24.28
C VAL A 659 29.20 4.76 -24.05
N ALA A 660 29.58 5.47 -25.11
CA ALA A 660 29.77 6.93 -25.06
C ALA A 660 28.39 7.59 -24.94
N VAL A 661 28.18 8.36 -23.87
CA VAL A 661 26.89 9.02 -23.57
C VAL A 661 27.12 10.49 -23.29
N ASP A 662 26.31 11.34 -23.89
CA ASP A 662 26.18 12.75 -23.51
C ASP A 662 24.89 12.99 -22.74
N PHE A 663 24.98 13.00 -21.40
CA PHE A 663 23.85 13.28 -20.52
C PHE A 663 23.36 14.74 -20.54
N MET A 664 24.07 15.64 -21.24
CA MET A 664 23.67 17.03 -21.42
C MET A 664 22.75 17.26 -22.61
N GLU A 665 22.59 16.26 -23.48
CA GLU A 665 21.71 16.33 -24.64
C GLU A 665 20.24 16.48 -24.22
N THR A 666 19.50 17.33 -24.89
CA THR A 666 18.03 17.44 -24.70
C THR A 666 17.33 16.33 -25.45
N LYS A 667 16.48 15.61 -24.75
CA LYS A 667 15.60 14.54 -25.25
C LYS A 667 14.13 14.99 -25.22
N SER A 668 13.21 14.10 -25.58
CA SER A 668 11.78 14.38 -25.47
C SER A 668 10.99 13.12 -25.13
N THR A 669 9.79 13.33 -24.55
CA THR A 669 8.84 12.27 -24.27
C THR A 669 7.41 12.77 -24.51
N ASN A 670 6.48 11.87 -24.80
CA ASN A 670 5.07 12.19 -24.93
C ASN A 670 4.33 11.93 -23.62
N ILE A 671 3.35 12.76 -23.34
CA ILE A 671 2.59 12.76 -22.10
C ILE A 671 1.13 13.03 -22.44
N TYR A 672 0.22 12.29 -21.82
CA TYR A 672 -1.20 12.56 -21.92
C TYR A 672 -1.66 13.45 -20.78
N LEU A 673 -2.23 14.59 -21.09
CA LEU A 673 -2.86 15.47 -20.11
C LEU A 673 -4.36 15.14 -20.03
N PRO A 674 -4.87 14.59 -18.91
CA PRO A 674 -6.28 14.24 -18.77
C PRO A 674 -7.24 15.37 -19.06
N ALA A 675 -8.39 15.04 -19.64
CA ALA A 675 -9.43 15.99 -20.04
C ALA A 675 -10.14 16.63 -18.82
N GLY A 676 -10.86 17.73 -19.09
CA GLY A 676 -11.73 18.38 -18.09
C GLY A 676 -11.07 19.45 -17.25
N THR A 677 -9.77 19.70 -17.42
CA THR A 677 -9.05 20.75 -16.69
C THR A 677 -7.93 21.37 -17.53
N LEU A 678 -7.38 22.47 -17.02
CA LEU A 678 -6.13 23.04 -17.52
C LEU A 678 -4.97 22.48 -16.70
N TRP A 679 -3.81 22.41 -17.35
CA TRP A 679 -2.55 21.95 -16.77
C TRP A 679 -1.46 22.98 -16.91
N TYR A 680 -0.54 23.01 -15.97
CA TYR A 680 0.64 23.85 -15.98
C TYR A 680 1.88 22.99 -15.83
N ASP A 681 2.84 23.17 -16.73
CA ASP A 681 4.15 22.57 -16.57
C ASP A 681 4.77 23.05 -15.24
N PHE A 682 5.16 22.11 -14.38
CA PHE A 682 5.70 22.42 -13.05
C PHE A 682 6.99 23.26 -13.08
N TRP A 683 7.80 23.04 -14.14
CA TRP A 683 9.12 23.64 -14.27
C TRP A 683 9.08 25.02 -14.95
N THR A 684 8.23 25.19 -15.95
CA THR A 684 8.19 26.37 -16.79
C THR A 684 6.97 27.27 -16.57
N ASN A 685 5.94 26.76 -15.87
CA ASN A 685 4.60 27.36 -15.77
C ASN A 685 3.85 27.48 -17.09
N GLU A 686 4.31 26.84 -18.16
CA GLU A 686 3.60 26.82 -19.44
C GLU A 686 2.22 26.18 -19.26
N LYS A 687 1.20 26.82 -19.86
CA LYS A 687 -0.19 26.40 -19.74
C LYS A 687 -0.60 25.49 -20.90
N HIS A 688 -1.27 24.38 -20.58
CA HIS A 688 -1.81 23.41 -21.54
C HIS A 688 -3.30 23.13 -21.28
N GLU A 689 -4.03 22.86 -22.37
CA GLU A 689 -5.38 22.30 -22.31
C GLU A 689 -5.28 20.78 -22.07
N GLY A 690 -6.18 20.24 -21.26
CA GLY A 690 -6.30 18.77 -21.10
C GLY A 690 -6.99 18.09 -22.29
N GLY A 691 -7.05 16.75 -22.26
CA GLY A 691 -7.67 15.91 -23.29
C GLY A 691 -6.77 15.64 -24.49
N LYS A 692 -5.47 15.88 -24.39
CA LYS A 692 -4.52 15.73 -25.50
C LYS A 692 -3.16 15.20 -25.05
N GLU A 693 -2.47 14.59 -25.98
CA GLU A 693 -1.05 14.26 -25.85
C GLU A 693 -0.19 15.48 -26.21
N ILE A 694 0.87 15.67 -25.48
CA ILE A 694 1.88 16.71 -25.72
C ILE A 694 3.28 16.10 -25.73
N THR A 695 4.21 16.73 -26.42
CA THR A 695 5.62 16.38 -26.38
C THR A 695 6.35 17.34 -25.45
N LYS A 696 7.06 16.78 -24.44
CA LYS A 696 7.87 17.52 -23.48
C LYS A 696 9.35 17.31 -23.76
N GLU A 697 10.10 18.42 -23.94
CA GLU A 697 11.57 18.37 -23.91
C GLU A 697 12.06 18.05 -22.49
N THR A 698 13.04 17.16 -22.39
CA THR A 698 13.58 16.69 -21.11
C THR A 698 15.10 16.62 -21.17
N THR A 699 15.74 17.01 -20.08
CA THR A 699 17.15 16.72 -19.78
C THR A 699 17.21 15.60 -18.73
N LEU A 700 18.40 15.08 -18.41
CA LEU A 700 18.54 14.01 -17.42
C LEU A 700 17.97 14.40 -16.06
N ASP A 701 18.09 15.66 -15.66
CA ASP A 701 17.62 16.20 -14.37
C ASP A 701 16.13 16.59 -14.33
N VAL A 702 15.36 16.36 -15.41
CA VAL A 702 13.94 16.71 -15.53
C VAL A 702 13.08 15.47 -15.63
N ILE A 703 12.15 15.30 -14.69
CA ILE A 703 10.98 14.45 -14.80
C ILE A 703 9.80 15.33 -15.23
N PRO A 704 8.99 14.92 -16.23
CA PRO A 704 7.77 15.64 -16.57
C PRO A 704 6.76 15.67 -15.42
N LEU A 705 6.38 16.86 -15.01
CA LEU A 705 5.41 17.14 -13.96
C LEU A 705 4.45 18.23 -14.44
N TYR A 706 3.17 18.02 -14.20
CA TYR A 706 2.12 19.00 -14.52
C TYR A 706 1.22 19.23 -13.32
N VAL A 707 0.85 20.48 -13.12
CA VAL A 707 -0.01 20.87 -12.00
C VAL A 707 -1.40 21.22 -12.52
N LYS A 708 -2.40 20.61 -11.91
CA LYS A 708 -3.80 20.84 -12.24
C LYS A 708 -4.23 22.26 -11.87
N ALA A 709 -4.97 22.95 -12.74
CA ALA A 709 -5.57 24.24 -12.43
C ALA A 709 -6.43 24.19 -11.15
N GLY A 710 -6.36 25.24 -10.34
CA GLY A 710 -6.95 25.31 -9.02
C GLY A 710 -6.05 24.82 -7.89
N SER A 711 -4.93 24.15 -8.18
CA SER A 711 -4.04 23.63 -7.15
C SER A 711 -3.32 24.74 -6.39
N ILE A 712 -3.11 24.49 -5.10
CA ILE A 712 -2.32 25.30 -4.19
C ILE A 712 -1.24 24.37 -3.60
N ILE A 713 0.03 24.66 -3.90
CA ILE A 713 1.15 23.84 -3.47
C ILE A 713 2.02 24.64 -2.50
N PRO A 714 2.04 24.28 -1.21
CA PRO A 714 2.98 24.88 -0.27
C PRO A 714 4.38 24.30 -0.51
N VAL A 715 5.36 25.20 -0.60
CA VAL A 715 6.79 24.88 -0.78
C VAL A 715 7.54 25.36 0.46
N GLY A 716 8.29 24.45 1.06
CA GLY A 716 9.08 24.65 2.28
C GLY A 716 10.51 25.15 2.03
N PRO A 717 11.25 25.43 3.10
CA PRO A 717 12.64 25.86 3.01
C PRO A 717 13.57 24.73 2.55
N GLN A 718 14.75 25.11 2.04
CA GLN A 718 15.84 24.18 1.82
C GLN A 718 16.42 23.74 3.17
N VAL A 719 16.54 22.42 3.38
CA VAL A 719 16.94 21.81 4.65
C VAL A 719 17.83 20.59 4.41
N GLN A 720 18.57 20.14 5.43
CA GLN A 720 19.33 18.91 5.41
C GLN A 720 18.58 17.71 6.03
N TYR A 721 17.52 17.98 6.81
CA TYR A 721 16.61 16.98 7.36
C TYR A 721 15.24 17.63 7.61
N ALA A 722 14.19 16.85 7.68
CA ALA A 722 12.80 17.30 7.60
C ALA A 722 12.42 18.34 8.67
N THR A 723 13.00 18.26 9.87
CA THR A 723 12.71 19.12 11.01
C THR A 723 13.75 20.22 11.26
N GLU A 724 14.72 20.44 10.33
CA GLU A 724 15.81 21.41 10.52
C GLU A 724 15.32 22.84 10.70
N LYS A 725 14.31 23.21 9.93
CA LYS A 725 13.74 24.56 9.98
C LYS A 725 12.24 24.52 10.17
N PRO A 726 11.68 25.40 10.98
CA PRO A 726 10.23 25.56 11.07
C PRO A 726 9.65 26.07 9.75
N TRP A 727 8.38 25.79 9.50
CA TRP A 727 7.63 26.29 8.34
C TRP A 727 7.10 27.70 8.59
N ASP A 728 7.94 28.57 9.10
CA ASP A 728 7.62 29.96 9.45
C ASP A 728 7.52 30.89 8.23
N HIS A 729 8.10 30.47 7.13
CA HIS A 729 7.96 31.10 5.84
C HIS A 729 7.76 30.03 4.74
N LEU A 730 6.54 29.95 4.19
CA LEU A 730 6.20 29.05 3.08
C LEU A 730 5.86 29.85 1.82
N GLU A 731 6.25 29.34 0.68
CA GLU A 731 5.71 29.77 -0.61
C GLU A 731 4.43 29.00 -0.92
N LEU A 732 3.33 29.70 -1.23
CA LEU A 732 2.10 29.11 -1.74
C LEU A 732 2.03 29.34 -3.24
N LYS A 733 2.35 28.31 -4.02
CA LYS A 733 2.20 28.35 -5.49
C LYS A 733 0.75 28.07 -5.85
N VAL A 734 0.10 29.03 -6.50
CA VAL A 734 -1.31 28.97 -6.91
C VAL A 734 -1.39 28.86 -8.42
N TYR A 735 -2.03 27.83 -8.92
CA TYR A 735 -2.22 27.55 -10.33
C TYR A 735 -3.65 27.92 -10.73
N ALA A 736 -3.85 29.13 -11.24
CA ALA A 736 -5.16 29.65 -11.60
C ALA A 736 -5.83 28.85 -12.73
N GLY A 737 -7.10 29.18 -13.04
CA GLY A 737 -7.88 28.52 -14.10
C GLY A 737 -9.08 27.74 -13.59
N ALA A 738 -9.07 27.36 -12.32
CA ALA A 738 -10.19 26.78 -11.59
C ALA A 738 -10.17 27.24 -10.12
N ASN A 739 -11.29 27.08 -9.41
CA ASN A 739 -11.31 27.23 -7.97
C ASN A 739 -10.53 26.08 -7.30
N GLY A 740 -9.92 26.35 -6.15
CA GLY A 740 -9.15 25.35 -5.45
C GLY A 740 -9.16 25.51 -3.94
N ASN A 741 -8.83 24.41 -3.28
CA ASN A 741 -8.72 24.34 -1.84
C ASN A 741 -7.53 23.48 -1.44
N PHE A 742 -6.91 23.83 -0.32
CA PHE A 742 -5.85 23.06 0.31
C PHE A 742 -5.95 23.22 1.83
N ILE A 743 -5.58 22.20 2.58
CA ILE A 743 -5.47 22.28 4.04
C ILE A 743 -4.01 22.08 4.40
N LEU A 744 -3.37 23.12 4.92
CA LEU A 744 -2.05 23.00 5.51
C LEU A 744 -2.20 22.40 6.90
N TYR A 745 -1.64 21.23 7.09
CA TYR A 745 -1.69 20.47 8.34
C TYR A 745 -0.34 20.48 9.04
N GLU A 746 -0.36 20.63 10.36
CA GLU A 746 0.82 20.55 11.22
C GLU A 746 0.44 19.97 12.59
N ASP A 747 1.34 19.17 13.15
CA ASP A 747 1.27 18.60 14.50
C ASP A 747 2.67 18.54 15.14
N GLU A 748 2.85 17.72 16.15
CA GLU A 748 4.15 17.51 16.80
C GLU A 748 5.10 16.55 16.05
N PHE A 749 4.72 16.08 14.86
CA PHE A 749 5.46 15.32 13.86
C PHE A 749 5.85 13.87 14.20
N ASP A 750 5.94 13.47 15.46
CA ASP A 750 6.48 12.15 15.82
C ASP A 750 5.67 11.37 16.87
N ASN A 751 4.69 11.99 17.54
CA ASN A 751 3.85 11.33 18.55
C ASN A 751 2.41 11.12 18.08
N TYR A 752 1.61 10.43 18.89
CA TYR A 752 0.20 10.14 18.61
C TYR A 752 -0.79 11.15 19.21
N ASN A 753 -0.34 12.34 19.60
CA ASN A 753 -1.24 13.37 20.16
C ASN A 753 -2.26 13.88 19.14
N TYR A 754 -1.96 13.77 17.84
CA TYR A 754 -2.91 14.09 16.77
C TYR A 754 -4.22 13.28 16.86
N GLU A 755 -4.19 12.04 17.34
CA GLU A 755 -5.38 11.23 17.58
C GLU A 755 -6.31 11.83 18.65
N LYS A 756 -5.78 12.70 19.49
CA LYS A 756 -6.49 13.43 20.53
C LYS A 756 -6.90 14.85 20.10
N GLY A 757 -6.75 15.17 18.81
CA GLY A 757 -7.05 16.49 18.27
C GLY A 757 -5.97 17.54 18.51
N VAL A 758 -4.73 17.13 18.86
CA VAL A 758 -3.58 18.02 19.12
C VAL A 758 -2.82 18.25 17.81
N TYR A 759 -3.37 19.11 16.97
CA TYR A 759 -2.83 19.50 15.67
C TYR A 759 -3.43 20.82 15.19
N THR A 760 -2.96 21.35 14.08
CA THR A 760 -3.54 22.52 13.45
C THR A 760 -3.89 22.27 11.98
N GLU A 761 -5.01 22.82 11.54
CA GLU A 761 -5.40 22.94 10.14
C GLU A 761 -5.53 24.41 9.76
N ILE A 762 -4.92 24.79 8.65
CA ILE A 762 -5.10 26.11 8.03
C ILE A 762 -5.74 25.88 6.67
N PRO A 763 -7.07 26.13 6.51
CA PRO A 763 -7.73 26.00 5.22
C PRO A 763 -7.31 27.16 4.31
N ILE A 764 -6.92 26.83 3.08
CA ILE A 764 -6.51 27.80 2.06
C ILE A 764 -7.41 27.59 0.85
N SER A 765 -7.98 28.66 0.30
CA SER A 765 -8.87 28.58 -0.84
C SER A 765 -8.54 29.63 -1.90
N TRP A 766 -8.60 29.24 -3.17
CA TRP A 766 -8.47 30.10 -4.33
C TRP A 766 -9.82 30.23 -5.03
N ASN A 767 -10.29 31.48 -5.18
CA ASN A 767 -11.44 31.78 -6.02
C ASN A 767 -10.94 32.40 -7.34
N ASN A 768 -11.08 31.65 -8.41
CA ASN A 768 -10.56 31.98 -9.72
C ASN A 768 -11.24 33.22 -10.34
N THR A 769 -12.56 33.33 -10.18
CA THR A 769 -13.33 34.44 -10.76
C THR A 769 -12.94 35.81 -10.16
N SER A 770 -12.80 35.83 -8.83
CA SER A 770 -12.41 37.07 -8.12
C SER A 770 -10.88 37.23 -8.02
N ARG A 771 -10.09 36.27 -8.48
CA ARG A 771 -8.63 36.20 -8.36
C ARG A 771 -8.19 36.45 -6.88
N LYS A 772 -8.84 35.77 -5.96
CA LYS A 772 -8.65 35.95 -4.51
C LYS A 772 -8.22 34.65 -3.84
N LEU A 773 -7.06 34.71 -3.17
CA LEU A 773 -6.66 33.68 -2.22
C LEU A 773 -7.15 34.07 -0.83
N THR A 774 -7.75 33.12 -0.12
CA THR A 774 -8.12 33.27 1.29
C THR A 774 -7.36 32.22 2.10
N ILE A 775 -6.55 32.68 3.06
CA ILE A 775 -5.96 31.87 4.10
C ILE A 775 -6.92 31.94 5.28
N GLY A 776 -7.62 30.86 5.58
CA GLY A 776 -8.67 30.80 6.60
C GLY A 776 -8.11 30.90 8.03
N ALA A 777 -8.99 31.03 9.00
CA ALA A 777 -8.59 30.95 10.40
C ALA A 777 -8.02 29.57 10.72
N ARG A 778 -6.90 29.54 11.46
CA ARG A 778 -6.31 28.30 11.97
C ARG A 778 -7.27 27.61 12.91
N LYS A 779 -7.45 26.31 12.74
CA LYS A 779 -8.22 25.43 13.62
C LYS A 779 -7.26 24.57 14.43
N GLY A 780 -7.60 24.32 15.70
CA GLY A 780 -6.78 23.49 16.59
C GLY A 780 -5.54 24.19 17.15
N ALA A 781 -4.78 23.46 17.94
CA ALA A 781 -3.54 23.91 18.57
C ALA A 781 -2.70 22.72 19.01
N TYR A 782 -1.38 22.90 19.09
CA TYR A 782 -0.44 21.98 19.72
C TYR A 782 0.71 22.76 20.36
N GLU A 783 1.44 22.14 21.25
CA GLU A 783 2.59 22.77 21.92
C GLU A 783 3.72 23.02 20.91
N GLY A 784 4.31 24.21 20.91
CA GLY A 784 5.35 24.58 19.96
C GLY A 784 4.84 25.05 18.58
N MET A 785 3.52 25.07 18.34
CA MET A 785 2.97 25.55 17.05
C MET A 785 3.41 26.97 16.71
N LEU A 786 3.61 27.25 15.44
CA LEU A 786 3.90 28.60 14.94
C LEU A 786 2.68 29.51 15.11
N LYS A 787 2.78 30.50 16.00
CA LYS A 787 1.69 31.48 16.21
C LYS A 787 1.59 32.45 15.04
N ASN A 788 2.72 32.88 14.50
CA ASN A 788 2.83 33.79 13.36
C ASN A 788 3.73 33.18 12.31
N ARG A 789 3.43 33.42 11.04
CA ARG A 789 4.24 33.02 9.88
C ARG A 789 4.06 33.97 8.72
N LYS A 790 4.94 33.88 7.75
CA LYS A 790 4.83 34.55 6.45
C LYS A 790 4.46 33.55 5.37
N PHE A 791 3.62 33.99 4.44
CA PHE A 791 3.40 33.31 3.19
C PHE A 791 3.81 34.22 2.03
N THR A 792 4.59 33.69 1.11
CA THR A 792 4.75 34.30 -0.21
C THR A 792 3.78 33.59 -1.15
N VAL A 793 2.76 34.28 -1.62
CA VAL A 793 1.79 33.73 -2.57
C VAL A 793 2.27 34.05 -3.97
N THR A 794 2.55 33.03 -4.75
CA THR A 794 3.05 33.14 -6.13
C THR A 794 2.02 32.55 -7.09
N LEU A 795 1.56 33.31 -8.05
CA LEU A 795 0.78 32.82 -9.19
C LEU A 795 1.72 32.27 -10.27
N GLN A 796 1.19 31.40 -11.13
CA GLN A 796 1.93 30.81 -12.25
C GLN A 796 2.47 31.85 -13.26
N ASP A 797 1.94 33.10 -13.29
CA ASP A 797 2.44 34.19 -14.11
C ASP A 797 3.61 34.97 -13.47
N GLY A 798 4.11 34.51 -12.32
CA GLY A 798 5.19 35.13 -11.57
C GLY A 798 4.75 36.24 -10.62
N THR A 799 3.48 36.63 -10.61
CA THR A 799 2.96 37.64 -9.68
C THR A 799 3.04 37.16 -8.24
N GLN A 800 3.66 37.93 -7.35
CA GLN A 800 3.87 37.58 -5.97
C GLN A 800 3.27 38.57 -4.99
N LYS A 801 2.79 38.09 -3.84
CA LYS A 801 2.37 38.91 -2.69
C LYS A 801 2.78 38.24 -1.38
N ASN A 802 3.33 39.03 -0.46
CA ASN A 802 3.67 38.58 0.89
C ASN A 802 2.49 38.81 1.81
N VAL A 803 2.27 37.86 2.72
CA VAL A 803 1.18 37.86 3.68
C VAL A 803 1.73 37.48 5.06
N ASP A 804 1.56 38.37 6.04
CA ASP A 804 1.80 38.04 7.43
C ASP A 804 0.54 37.39 8.02
N TYR A 805 0.69 36.17 8.53
CA TYR A 805 -0.41 35.39 9.06
C TYR A 805 -0.24 35.11 10.54
N ASN A 806 -1.26 35.45 11.34
CA ASN A 806 -1.27 35.32 12.79
C ASN A 806 -2.36 34.36 13.32
N GLY A 807 -2.84 33.46 12.48
CA GLY A 807 -3.92 32.54 12.85
C GLY A 807 -5.33 33.03 12.54
N LYS A 808 -5.52 34.31 12.16
CA LYS A 808 -6.82 34.86 11.75
C LYS A 808 -6.96 34.79 10.22
N ALA A 809 -8.19 34.65 9.74
CA ALA A 809 -8.44 34.68 8.31
C ALA A 809 -7.97 35.97 7.65
N ILE A 810 -7.28 35.82 6.51
CA ILE A 810 -6.79 36.94 5.69
C ILE A 810 -7.02 36.60 4.21
N SER A 811 -7.27 37.59 3.40
CA SER A 811 -7.46 37.44 1.95
C SER A 811 -6.54 38.37 1.16
N VAL A 812 -6.05 37.84 0.04
CA VAL A 812 -5.18 38.53 -0.90
C VAL A 812 -5.82 38.47 -2.29
N LYS A 813 -5.99 39.62 -2.92
CA LYS A 813 -6.54 39.73 -4.31
C LYS A 813 -5.40 39.98 -5.29
N PHE A 814 -5.40 39.29 -6.43
CA PHE A 814 -4.44 39.42 -7.53
C PHE A 814 -5.04 40.09 -8.77
#